data_6e2054970754e33b73641ab282d6e80d
#
_entry.id   6e2054970754e33b73641ab282d6e80d
#
_cell.length_a   1.000
_cell.length_b   1.000
_cell.length_c   1.000
_cell.angle_alpha   90.00
_cell.angle_beta   90.00
_cell.angle_gamma   90.00
#
_symmetry.space_group_name_H-M   'P 1'
#
loop_
_entity.id
_entity.type
_entity.pdbx_description
1 polymer ?
#
loop_
_entity_poly.entity_id
_entity_poly.type
_entity_poly.pdbx_seq_one_letter_code
_entity_poly.pdbx_strand_id
1 'polypeptide(L)'
;MPEEKNTFYITTPIYYPSGKAHIGHAYTTVAGDAMARYKRLKGYDVFYLTGTDEHGQKIQAKAKERGISEQEYVDEIAEGFQELWKKLEISNTDFIRTTQDRHKTSVEKIFEQLLEQGDIYLGEYEGWYSVSDEEYFTETQLEEVYKDENGKVIGGKAPSGNEVELVKEESYFFRMSKYADRLVEYYNSHPEFILPESRKNEMINNFIKPGLEDLAVSRTTFDWGIKVPGNPKHVVYVWIDALSNYITALGYNTDNDTKFQKYWPADVQIVGKEIVRFHTIYWPIMLMALDLPLPKMVFGHGWILMKDGKMSKSKGNVVDPYMLIDRYGLDALRYYLLREVPFGSDGLFTPEDFVDRVNFDLANDLGNLLNRTVAMINKYFDGEIPAYQGNVTEFDQILVDFKNNVVKEYEGSMDHMQFSVALNQLWSLISRTNKYIDETAPWALAKDEDKRTELASVMTHLAENLRIIAVLLQPFLTRTPGEIFLQLGLQEENLKKWDSIYGYGEIPAGTTVVKKGTPIFPRLDAEVEVTYIQDEMKGSVPAPAEEVAEVEALETPQIGIEDFDKIDLRVAEVKQVDKVKKADKLLCFQLDLGEGKLRQVLSGIAEFYQPEELIGKKVIVVSNLKPVKLRGLMSEGMILSGEKDGKLSVIEASSALPNGAKVK
;
A
#
# COMPACT_ATOMS: atom_id res chain seq x y z
N MET A 1 -43.22 11.83 -3.78
CA MET A 1 -42.37 10.73 -4.25
C MET A 1 -41.07 10.88 -3.47
N PRO A 2 -40.43 9.86 -2.91
CA PRO A 2 -39.13 10.04 -2.34
C PRO A 2 -38.22 10.60 -3.43
N GLU A 3 -37.43 11.64 -3.11
CA GLU A 3 -36.40 12.16 -4.01
C GLU A 3 -35.48 11.00 -4.39
N GLU A 4 -35.31 10.76 -5.68
CA GLU A 4 -34.44 9.74 -6.21
C GLU A 4 -32.98 10.15 -5.83
N LYS A 5 -32.40 9.50 -4.83
CA LYS A 5 -31.05 9.81 -4.39
C LYS A 5 -30.07 9.52 -5.53
N ASN A 6 -29.15 10.44 -5.77
CA ASN A 6 -28.01 10.16 -6.64
C ASN A 6 -27.26 8.93 -6.15
N THR A 7 -26.94 8.02 -7.05
CA THR A 7 -26.13 6.83 -6.75
C THR A 7 -24.64 7.12 -6.83
N PHE A 8 -23.85 6.36 -6.09
CA PHE A 8 -22.38 6.40 -6.18
C PHE A 8 -21.83 5.00 -6.01
N TYR A 9 -21.14 4.49 -7.03
CA TYR A 9 -20.51 3.17 -7.00
C TYR A 9 -19.00 3.30 -6.96
N ILE A 10 -18.41 2.82 -5.87
CA ILE A 10 -16.97 2.82 -5.63
C ILE A 10 -16.47 1.42 -5.35
N THR A 11 -15.29 1.08 -5.87
CA THR A 11 -14.67 -0.24 -5.67
C THR A 11 -13.21 -0.14 -5.24
N THR A 12 -12.76 -1.10 -4.45
CA THR A 12 -11.34 -1.47 -4.37
C THR A 12 -11.01 -2.53 -5.42
N PRO A 13 -9.73 -2.89 -5.65
CA PRO A 13 -9.45 -4.17 -6.30
C PRO A 13 -9.96 -5.31 -5.41
N ILE A 14 -10.21 -6.45 -6.02
CA ILE A 14 -10.34 -7.69 -5.26
C ILE A 14 -8.93 -8.20 -4.94
N TYR A 15 -8.71 -8.58 -3.69
CA TYR A 15 -7.38 -8.89 -3.18
C TYR A 15 -7.01 -10.34 -3.43
N TYR A 16 -5.79 -10.56 -3.95
CA TYR A 16 -5.29 -11.90 -4.21
C TYR A 16 -4.88 -12.57 -2.88
N PRO A 17 -5.44 -13.74 -2.51
CA PRO A 17 -5.25 -14.35 -1.21
C PRO A 17 -3.93 -15.12 -1.12
N SER A 18 -2.81 -14.48 -1.42
CA SER A 18 -1.48 -15.09 -1.33
C SER A 18 -0.87 -15.08 0.08
N GLY A 19 -1.54 -14.45 1.04
CA GLY A 19 -1.10 -14.34 2.42
C GLY A 19 -2.03 -13.48 3.27
N LYS A 20 -1.65 -13.24 4.54
CA LYS A 20 -2.40 -12.37 5.45
C LYS A 20 -2.48 -10.94 4.92
N ALA A 21 -3.62 -10.29 5.16
CA ALA A 21 -3.80 -8.88 4.88
C ALA A 21 -2.79 -8.03 5.67
N HIS A 22 -2.28 -6.98 5.06
CA HIS A 22 -1.28 -6.07 5.63
C HIS A 22 -1.67 -4.60 5.44
N ILE A 23 -0.85 -3.69 5.95
CA ILE A 23 -1.13 -2.25 5.94
C ILE A 23 -1.41 -1.69 4.51
N GLY A 24 -0.81 -2.26 3.46
CA GLY A 24 -1.09 -1.85 2.07
C GLY A 24 -2.53 -2.13 1.64
N HIS A 25 -3.09 -3.30 2.03
CA HIS A 25 -4.50 -3.61 1.80
C HIS A 25 -5.41 -2.70 2.64
N ALA A 26 -5.03 -2.43 3.89
CA ALA A 26 -5.74 -1.50 4.76
C ALA A 26 -5.78 -0.09 4.15
N TYR A 27 -4.68 0.39 3.58
CA TYR A 27 -4.57 1.71 2.95
C TYR A 27 -5.59 1.90 1.82
N THR A 28 -5.61 0.99 0.85
CA THR A 28 -6.56 1.03 -0.27
C THR A 28 -8.00 1.01 0.21
N THR A 29 -8.30 0.10 1.15
CA THR A 29 -9.67 -0.13 1.61
C THR A 29 -10.17 1.01 2.50
N VAL A 30 -9.32 1.57 3.35
CA VAL A 30 -9.66 2.76 4.17
C VAL A 30 -9.86 3.99 3.28
N ALA A 31 -9.10 4.15 2.20
CA ALA A 31 -9.31 5.24 1.25
C ALA A 31 -10.67 5.13 0.55
N GLY A 32 -11.04 3.93 0.08
CA GLY A 32 -12.37 3.67 -0.47
C GLY A 32 -13.49 3.92 0.54
N ASP A 33 -13.30 3.50 1.79
CA ASP A 33 -14.25 3.71 2.88
C ASP A 33 -14.44 5.20 3.21
N ALA A 34 -13.36 5.97 3.24
CA ALA A 34 -13.44 7.41 3.48
C ALA A 34 -14.28 8.12 2.40
N MET A 35 -14.09 7.78 1.13
CA MET A 35 -14.89 8.31 0.04
C MET A 35 -16.34 7.83 0.12
N ALA A 36 -16.59 6.56 0.40
CA ALA A 36 -17.93 6.01 0.55
C ALA A 36 -18.70 6.70 1.69
N ARG A 37 -18.06 6.92 2.84
CA ARG A 37 -18.62 7.66 3.99
C ARG A 37 -18.91 9.12 3.62
N TYR A 38 -17.97 9.79 2.97
CA TYR A 38 -18.16 11.18 2.50
C TYR A 38 -19.38 11.30 1.59
N LYS A 39 -19.51 10.44 0.59
CA LYS A 39 -20.65 10.48 -0.34
C LYS A 39 -21.98 10.14 0.36
N ARG A 40 -22.01 9.20 1.31
CA ARG A 40 -23.21 8.94 2.13
C ARG A 40 -23.60 10.13 2.98
N LEU A 41 -22.65 10.81 3.61
CA LEU A 41 -22.88 12.03 4.39
C LEU A 41 -23.47 13.15 3.51
N LYS A 42 -23.07 13.21 2.23
CA LYS A 42 -23.64 14.12 1.23
C LYS A 42 -24.98 13.63 0.63
N GLY A 43 -25.56 12.56 1.16
CA GLY A 43 -26.89 12.07 0.79
C GLY A 43 -26.93 11.12 -0.41
N TYR A 44 -25.80 10.68 -0.95
CA TYR A 44 -25.76 9.67 -2.02
C TYR A 44 -26.18 8.30 -1.52
N ASP A 45 -26.77 7.50 -2.40
CA ASP A 45 -26.97 6.08 -2.22
C ASP A 45 -25.70 5.35 -2.74
N VAL A 46 -24.86 4.91 -1.81
CA VAL A 46 -23.50 4.41 -2.11
C VAL A 46 -23.45 2.89 -2.10
N PHE A 47 -22.95 2.32 -3.18
CA PHE A 47 -22.51 0.93 -3.24
C PHE A 47 -20.98 0.88 -3.17
N TYR A 48 -20.44 0.31 -2.10
CA TYR A 48 -19.00 0.15 -1.91
C TYR A 48 -18.64 -1.32 -1.96
N LEU A 49 -17.88 -1.73 -3.00
CA LEU A 49 -17.47 -3.09 -3.26
C LEU A 49 -16.01 -3.32 -2.92
N THR A 50 -15.75 -4.42 -2.23
CA THR A 50 -14.42 -5.03 -2.04
C THR A 50 -14.56 -6.54 -2.17
N GLY A 51 -13.45 -7.29 -2.15
CA GLY A 51 -13.53 -8.74 -2.28
C GLY A 51 -12.17 -9.42 -2.42
N THR A 52 -12.20 -10.70 -2.80
CA THR A 52 -11.03 -11.55 -3.01
C THR A 52 -11.04 -12.21 -4.39
N ASP A 53 -9.85 -12.23 -5.03
CA ASP A 53 -9.57 -12.96 -6.27
C ASP A 53 -8.96 -14.31 -5.93
N GLU A 54 -9.74 -15.38 -6.06
CA GLU A 54 -9.48 -16.67 -5.40
C GLU A 54 -9.05 -17.79 -6.34
N HIS A 55 -8.87 -17.52 -7.62
CA HIS A 55 -8.49 -18.51 -8.61
C HIS A 55 -7.00 -18.37 -9.01
N GLY A 56 -6.46 -19.39 -9.71
CA GLY A 56 -5.13 -19.35 -10.30
C GLY A 56 -4.18 -20.42 -9.80
N GLN A 57 -3.07 -20.56 -10.55
CA GLN A 57 -2.05 -21.59 -10.32
C GLN A 57 -1.38 -21.47 -8.95
N LYS A 58 -1.11 -20.24 -8.51
CA LYS A 58 -0.44 -19.97 -7.22
C LYS A 58 -1.29 -20.38 -6.03
N ILE A 59 -2.61 -20.20 -6.10
CA ILE A 59 -3.54 -20.69 -5.06
C ILE A 59 -3.52 -22.21 -5.01
N GLN A 60 -3.61 -22.88 -6.17
CA GLN A 60 -3.54 -24.33 -6.25
C GLN A 60 -2.25 -24.88 -5.67
N ALA A 61 -1.11 -24.25 -5.98
CA ALA A 61 0.20 -24.63 -5.44
C ALA A 61 0.26 -24.49 -3.90
N LYS A 62 -0.24 -23.36 -3.37
CA LYS A 62 -0.24 -23.11 -1.91
C LYS A 62 -1.19 -24.04 -1.14
N ALA A 63 -2.35 -24.34 -1.68
CA ALA A 63 -3.27 -25.31 -1.08
C ALA A 63 -2.63 -26.70 -1.03
N LYS A 64 -1.98 -27.12 -2.13
CA LYS A 64 -1.25 -28.38 -2.22
C LYS A 64 -0.09 -28.46 -1.22
N GLU A 65 0.69 -27.38 -1.09
CA GLU A 65 1.79 -27.27 -0.11
C GLU A 65 1.27 -27.48 1.33
N ARG A 66 0.09 -26.92 1.65
CA ARG A 66 -0.55 -27.06 2.95
C ARG A 66 -1.33 -28.38 3.14
N GLY A 67 -1.49 -29.18 2.08
CA GLY A 67 -2.24 -30.44 2.11
C GLY A 67 -3.74 -30.27 2.35
N ILE A 68 -4.33 -29.15 1.95
CA ILE A 68 -5.76 -28.84 2.03
C ILE A 68 -6.33 -28.57 0.64
N SER A 69 -7.66 -28.52 0.52
CA SER A 69 -8.30 -28.13 -0.74
C SER A 69 -8.11 -26.65 -1.03
N GLU A 70 -8.16 -26.26 -2.31
CA GLU A 70 -8.10 -24.85 -2.73
C GLU A 70 -9.22 -24.02 -2.10
N GLN A 71 -10.42 -24.59 -2.01
CA GLN A 71 -11.57 -23.92 -1.39
C GLN A 71 -11.33 -23.66 0.10
N GLU A 72 -10.83 -24.62 0.86
CA GLU A 72 -10.48 -24.42 2.27
C GLU A 72 -9.41 -23.35 2.45
N TYR A 73 -8.41 -23.35 1.56
CA TYR A 73 -7.34 -22.35 1.59
C TYR A 73 -7.88 -20.93 1.38
N VAL A 74 -8.72 -20.70 0.34
CA VAL A 74 -9.24 -19.37 0.07
C VAL A 74 -10.33 -18.94 1.06
N ASP A 75 -11.08 -19.87 1.64
CA ASP A 75 -12.06 -19.58 2.71
C ASP A 75 -11.36 -18.99 3.94
N GLU A 76 -10.27 -19.60 4.40
CA GLU A 76 -9.49 -19.12 5.55
C GLU A 76 -8.94 -17.72 5.31
N ILE A 77 -8.38 -17.47 4.13
CA ILE A 77 -7.77 -16.17 3.83
C ILE A 77 -8.84 -15.09 3.63
N ALA A 78 -9.95 -15.41 2.95
CA ALA A 78 -11.06 -14.47 2.77
C ALA A 78 -11.69 -14.08 4.11
N GLU A 79 -11.83 -15.01 5.05
CA GLU A 79 -12.26 -14.72 6.42
C GLU A 79 -11.31 -13.73 7.10
N GLY A 80 -9.99 -13.94 6.98
CA GLY A 80 -8.99 -13.02 7.53
C GLY A 80 -9.08 -11.60 6.96
N PHE A 81 -9.37 -11.44 5.66
CA PHE A 81 -9.66 -10.12 5.08
C PHE A 81 -10.92 -9.50 5.66
N GLN A 82 -12.00 -10.26 5.76
CA GLN A 82 -13.28 -9.78 6.31
C GLN A 82 -13.15 -9.38 7.79
N GLU A 83 -12.40 -10.16 8.58
CA GLU A 83 -12.09 -9.81 9.97
C GLU A 83 -11.32 -8.50 10.08
N LEU A 84 -10.31 -8.29 9.23
CA LEU A 84 -9.58 -7.02 9.18
C LEU A 84 -10.50 -5.86 8.78
N TRP A 85 -11.35 -6.04 7.75
CA TRP A 85 -12.33 -5.01 7.36
C TRP A 85 -13.28 -4.66 8.50
N LYS A 86 -13.74 -5.65 9.23
CA LYS A 86 -14.57 -5.44 10.42
C LYS A 86 -13.81 -4.67 11.50
N LYS A 87 -12.54 -5.01 11.75
CA LYS A 87 -11.70 -4.30 12.72
C LYS A 87 -11.37 -2.86 12.31
N LEU A 88 -11.22 -2.63 11.01
CA LEU A 88 -11.03 -1.30 10.42
C LEU A 88 -12.34 -0.49 10.31
N GLU A 89 -13.50 -1.10 10.67
CA GLU A 89 -14.84 -0.52 10.53
C GLU A 89 -15.15 -0.08 9.09
N ILE A 90 -14.73 -0.91 8.12
CA ILE A 90 -15.02 -0.68 6.70
C ILE A 90 -16.51 -0.82 6.44
N SER A 91 -17.09 0.16 5.77
CA SER A 91 -18.54 0.25 5.50
C SER A 91 -18.92 -0.30 4.12
N ASN A 92 -18.22 -1.35 3.65
CA ASN A 92 -18.51 -1.97 2.37
C ASN A 92 -19.94 -2.52 2.31
N THR A 93 -20.56 -2.36 1.14
CA THR A 93 -21.92 -2.83 0.87
C THR A 93 -21.94 -4.31 0.52
N ASP A 94 -20.88 -4.78 -0.16
CA ASP A 94 -20.72 -6.16 -0.56
C ASP A 94 -19.25 -6.58 -0.47
N PHE A 95 -19.03 -7.88 -0.33
CA PHE A 95 -17.73 -8.53 -0.41
C PHE A 95 -17.84 -9.66 -1.42
N ILE A 96 -17.33 -9.43 -2.64
CA ILE A 96 -17.36 -10.43 -3.73
C ILE A 96 -16.20 -11.40 -3.59
N ARG A 97 -16.48 -12.69 -3.81
CA ARG A 97 -15.47 -13.73 -3.93
C ARG A 97 -15.60 -14.36 -5.31
N THR A 98 -14.51 -14.53 -6.03
CA THR A 98 -14.57 -15.11 -7.37
C THR A 98 -15.01 -16.59 -7.38
N THR A 99 -14.93 -17.27 -6.24
CA THR A 99 -15.46 -18.62 -6.03
C THR A 99 -16.97 -18.71 -5.84
N GLN A 100 -17.67 -17.59 -5.65
CA GLN A 100 -19.13 -17.58 -5.51
C GLN A 100 -19.84 -17.92 -6.82
N ASP A 101 -20.90 -18.71 -6.73
CA ASP A 101 -21.66 -19.15 -7.91
C ASP A 101 -22.23 -17.98 -8.72
N ARG A 102 -22.68 -16.90 -8.04
CA ARG A 102 -23.15 -15.68 -8.72
C ARG A 102 -22.09 -15.06 -9.63
N HIS A 103 -20.82 -15.19 -9.26
CA HIS A 103 -19.70 -14.69 -10.06
C HIS A 103 -19.36 -15.67 -11.18
N LYS A 104 -19.13 -16.94 -10.85
CA LYS A 104 -18.74 -17.98 -11.81
C LYS A 104 -19.73 -18.08 -12.98
N THR A 105 -21.03 -18.19 -12.68
CA THR A 105 -22.08 -18.30 -13.70
C THR A 105 -22.13 -17.07 -14.61
N SER A 106 -21.92 -15.88 -14.07
CA SER A 106 -21.91 -14.66 -14.88
C SER A 106 -20.67 -14.59 -15.76
N VAL A 107 -19.50 -15.00 -15.26
CA VAL A 107 -18.25 -15.03 -16.06
C VAL A 107 -18.33 -16.05 -17.17
N GLU A 108 -18.92 -17.24 -16.94
CA GLU A 108 -19.17 -18.24 -17.96
C GLU A 108 -20.00 -17.63 -19.13
N LYS A 109 -21.10 -16.94 -18.81
CA LYS A 109 -21.95 -16.28 -19.82
C LYS A 109 -21.21 -15.14 -20.55
N ILE A 110 -20.37 -14.36 -19.84
CA ILE A 110 -19.54 -13.33 -20.47
C ILE A 110 -18.58 -13.97 -21.48
N PHE A 111 -17.92 -15.06 -21.11
CA PHE A 111 -16.98 -15.75 -21.98
C PHE A 111 -17.68 -16.34 -23.21
N GLU A 112 -18.84 -16.98 -23.03
CA GLU A 112 -19.68 -17.50 -24.12
C GLU A 112 -20.09 -16.38 -25.08
N GLN A 113 -20.59 -15.26 -24.57
CA GLN A 113 -20.99 -14.11 -25.40
C GLN A 113 -19.82 -13.59 -26.24
N LEU A 114 -18.63 -13.40 -25.63
CA LEU A 114 -17.44 -12.93 -26.36
C LEU A 114 -16.95 -13.95 -27.40
N LEU A 115 -17.09 -15.24 -27.11
CA LEU A 115 -16.76 -16.32 -28.06
C LEU A 115 -17.73 -16.35 -29.24
N GLU A 116 -19.04 -16.26 -29.01
CA GLU A 116 -20.07 -16.21 -30.06
C GLU A 116 -19.93 -14.98 -30.96
N GLN A 117 -19.54 -13.84 -30.41
CA GLN A 117 -19.25 -12.60 -31.15
C GLN A 117 -17.95 -12.68 -31.98
N GLY A 118 -17.11 -13.68 -31.75
CA GLY A 118 -15.80 -13.81 -32.37
C GLY A 118 -14.76 -12.85 -31.81
N ASP A 119 -15.03 -12.20 -30.67
CA ASP A 119 -14.05 -11.41 -29.92
C ASP A 119 -13.08 -12.29 -29.11
N ILE A 120 -13.50 -13.53 -28.80
CA ILE A 120 -12.62 -14.59 -28.31
C ILE A 120 -12.52 -15.67 -29.40
N TYR A 121 -11.31 -16.21 -29.62
CA TYR A 121 -11.02 -17.28 -30.55
C TYR A 121 -9.93 -18.21 -30.03
N LEU A 122 -9.95 -19.48 -30.49
CA LEU A 122 -8.94 -20.49 -30.14
C LEU A 122 -7.69 -20.34 -31.02
N GLY A 123 -6.51 -20.41 -30.44
CA GLY A 123 -5.22 -20.33 -31.10
C GLY A 123 -4.12 -21.05 -30.32
N GLU A 124 -2.90 -20.98 -30.83
CA GLU A 124 -1.70 -21.47 -30.13
C GLU A 124 -0.92 -20.26 -29.62
N TYR A 125 -0.48 -20.33 -28.36
CA TYR A 125 0.35 -19.30 -27.73
C TYR A 125 1.74 -19.85 -27.40
N GLU A 126 2.74 -19.05 -27.68
CA GLU A 126 4.11 -19.25 -27.21
C GLU A 126 4.62 -17.94 -26.62
N GLY A 127 4.94 -17.92 -25.35
CA GLY A 127 5.37 -16.70 -24.67
C GLY A 127 6.04 -16.97 -23.32
N TRP A 128 6.69 -15.95 -22.78
CA TRP A 128 7.39 -15.99 -21.50
C TRP A 128 6.40 -15.77 -20.36
N TYR A 129 6.16 -16.79 -19.56
CA TYR A 129 5.19 -16.77 -18.47
C TYR A 129 5.88 -16.66 -17.11
N SER A 130 5.48 -15.69 -16.29
CA SER A 130 5.85 -15.60 -14.89
C SER A 130 4.76 -16.24 -14.03
N VAL A 131 5.08 -17.34 -13.36
CA VAL A 131 4.16 -18.01 -12.43
C VAL A 131 3.85 -17.12 -11.22
N SER A 132 4.84 -16.34 -10.78
CA SER A 132 4.69 -15.44 -9.62
C SER A 132 3.80 -14.24 -9.90
N ASP A 133 3.81 -13.73 -11.12
CA ASP A 133 2.99 -12.59 -11.55
C ASP A 133 1.68 -13.05 -12.18
N GLU A 134 1.57 -14.34 -12.54
CA GLU A 134 0.48 -14.92 -13.32
C GLU A 134 0.25 -14.17 -14.63
N GLU A 135 1.35 -13.76 -15.28
CA GLU A 135 1.32 -12.91 -16.48
C GLU A 135 2.29 -13.41 -17.55
N TYR A 136 1.89 -13.21 -18.83
CA TYR A 136 2.75 -13.44 -19.98
C TYR A 136 3.46 -12.14 -20.41
N PHE A 137 4.68 -12.33 -20.87
CA PHE A 137 5.54 -11.27 -21.39
C PHE A 137 6.05 -11.64 -22.78
N THR A 138 6.18 -10.64 -23.64
CA THR A 138 7.00 -10.76 -24.86
C THR A 138 8.47 -10.58 -24.50
N GLU A 139 9.39 -11.04 -25.37
CA GLU A 139 10.84 -10.83 -25.14
C GLU A 139 11.20 -9.37 -24.89
N THR A 140 10.51 -8.45 -25.54
CA THR A 140 10.74 -7.00 -25.41
C THR A 140 10.24 -6.40 -24.10
N GLN A 141 9.38 -7.11 -23.39
CA GLN A 141 8.83 -6.70 -22.11
C GLN A 141 9.64 -7.22 -20.92
N LEU A 142 10.57 -8.17 -21.15
CA LEU A 142 11.43 -8.68 -20.09
C LEU A 142 12.45 -7.61 -19.66
N GLU A 143 12.65 -7.48 -18.35
CA GLU A 143 13.67 -6.61 -17.77
C GLU A 143 15.07 -7.18 -18.03
N GLU A 144 15.22 -8.51 -17.93
CA GLU A 144 16.44 -9.25 -18.19
C GLU A 144 16.15 -10.41 -19.13
N VAL A 145 17.03 -10.66 -20.10
CA VAL A 145 16.88 -11.72 -21.12
C VAL A 145 18.08 -12.64 -21.10
N TYR A 146 17.85 -13.92 -20.84
CA TYR A 146 18.88 -14.95 -20.87
C TYR A 146 18.98 -15.55 -22.28
N LYS A 147 20.19 -15.67 -22.81
CA LYS A 147 20.45 -16.19 -24.15
C LYS A 147 21.45 -17.35 -24.11
N ASP A 148 21.22 -18.35 -24.96
CA ASP A 148 22.18 -19.43 -25.17
C ASP A 148 23.39 -18.97 -26.01
N GLU A 149 24.34 -19.88 -26.24
CA GLU A 149 25.56 -19.63 -27.03
C GLU A 149 25.27 -19.20 -28.50
N ASN A 150 24.07 -19.47 -29.00
CA ASN A 150 23.61 -19.13 -30.35
C ASN A 150 22.80 -17.82 -30.38
N GLY A 151 22.63 -17.15 -29.25
CA GLY A 151 21.85 -15.92 -29.12
C GLY A 151 20.34 -16.13 -29.02
N LYS A 152 19.87 -17.38 -28.90
CA LYS A 152 18.44 -17.70 -28.72
C LYS A 152 18.07 -17.43 -27.27
N VAL A 153 16.94 -16.76 -27.04
CA VAL A 153 16.39 -16.51 -25.71
C VAL A 153 15.94 -17.84 -25.09
N ILE A 154 16.40 -18.10 -23.86
CA ILE A 154 16.13 -19.33 -23.11
C ILE A 154 15.45 -19.08 -21.77
N GLY A 155 15.29 -17.80 -21.35
CA GLY A 155 14.67 -17.37 -20.11
C GLY A 155 14.83 -15.87 -19.91
N GLY A 156 14.47 -15.37 -18.73
CA GLY A 156 14.62 -13.97 -18.37
C GLY A 156 13.84 -13.62 -17.11
N LYS A 157 13.79 -12.32 -16.81
CA LYS A 157 13.02 -11.78 -15.70
C LYS A 157 11.94 -10.83 -16.18
N ALA A 158 10.76 -10.96 -15.59
CA ALA A 158 9.68 -10.01 -15.74
C ALA A 158 10.05 -8.64 -15.12
N PRO A 159 9.34 -7.54 -15.44
CA PRO A 159 9.55 -6.22 -14.81
C PRO A 159 9.38 -6.22 -13.28
N SER A 160 8.75 -7.24 -12.73
CA SER A 160 8.65 -7.49 -11.28
C SER A 160 9.92 -8.06 -10.65
N GLY A 161 10.91 -8.49 -11.47
CA GLY A 161 12.10 -9.22 -11.08
C GLY A 161 11.91 -10.73 -10.95
N ASN A 162 10.71 -11.26 -11.20
CA ASN A 162 10.42 -12.70 -11.14
C ASN A 162 10.89 -13.41 -12.42
N GLU A 163 11.36 -14.67 -12.26
CA GLU A 163 11.75 -15.53 -13.38
C GLU A 163 10.58 -15.85 -14.30
N VAL A 164 10.88 -16.02 -15.61
CA VAL A 164 9.91 -16.44 -16.62
C VAL A 164 10.35 -17.72 -17.31
N GLU A 165 9.37 -18.54 -17.67
CA GLU A 165 9.57 -19.77 -18.45
C GLU A 165 8.83 -19.67 -19.80
N LEU A 166 9.39 -20.32 -20.84
CA LEU A 166 8.75 -20.36 -22.15
C LEU A 166 7.60 -21.38 -22.12
N VAL A 167 6.38 -20.89 -22.22
CA VAL A 167 5.18 -21.72 -22.28
C VAL A 167 4.63 -21.75 -23.70
N LYS A 168 4.36 -22.95 -24.21
CA LYS A 168 3.66 -23.16 -25.47
C LYS A 168 2.43 -24.00 -25.20
N GLU A 169 1.25 -23.39 -25.38
CA GLU A 169 -0.02 -24.06 -25.14
C GLU A 169 -1.12 -23.60 -26.11
N GLU A 170 -2.13 -24.43 -26.29
CA GLU A 170 -3.40 -24.02 -26.89
C GLU A 170 -4.10 -23.08 -25.91
N SER A 171 -4.54 -21.92 -26.40
CA SER A 171 -5.22 -20.92 -25.57
C SER A 171 -6.32 -20.23 -26.37
N TYR A 172 -7.33 -19.73 -25.66
CA TYR A 172 -8.25 -18.74 -26.20
C TYR A 172 -7.63 -17.35 -26.14
N PHE A 173 -7.87 -16.57 -27.21
CA PHE A 173 -7.38 -15.20 -27.34
C PHE A 173 -8.52 -14.21 -27.40
N PHE A 174 -8.40 -13.10 -26.69
CA PHE A 174 -9.30 -11.97 -26.78
C PHE A 174 -8.73 -10.91 -27.71
N ARG A 175 -9.53 -10.48 -28.74
CA ARG A 175 -9.13 -9.51 -29.77
C ARG A 175 -9.03 -8.09 -29.26
N MET A 176 -8.06 -7.80 -28.40
CA MET A 176 -7.85 -6.48 -27.85
C MET A 176 -7.46 -5.46 -28.92
N SER A 177 -6.69 -5.87 -29.92
CA SER A 177 -6.26 -5.05 -31.05
C SER A 177 -7.44 -4.39 -31.80
N LYS A 178 -8.60 -5.07 -31.88
CA LYS A 178 -9.83 -4.54 -32.49
C LYS A 178 -10.35 -3.26 -31.86
N TYR A 179 -10.07 -3.03 -30.58
CA TYR A 179 -10.62 -1.94 -29.78
C TYR A 179 -9.62 -0.82 -29.49
N ALA A 180 -8.37 -0.94 -29.94
CA ALA A 180 -7.28 -0.02 -29.60
C ALA A 180 -7.61 1.44 -29.92
N ASP A 181 -8.08 1.71 -31.15
CA ASP A 181 -8.41 3.08 -31.58
C ASP A 181 -9.56 3.68 -30.78
N ARG A 182 -10.61 2.87 -30.50
CA ARG A 182 -11.75 3.29 -29.67
C ARG A 182 -11.34 3.61 -28.24
N LEU A 183 -10.38 2.87 -27.69
CA LEU A 183 -9.83 3.13 -26.36
C LEU A 183 -9.08 4.46 -26.32
N VAL A 184 -8.24 4.74 -27.32
CA VAL A 184 -7.50 6.00 -27.44
C VAL A 184 -8.45 7.19 -27.57
N GLU A 185 -9.49 7.05 -28.41
CA GLU A 185 -10.52 8.08 -28.55
C GLU A 185 -11.22 8.35 -27.21
N TYR A 186 -11.55 7.30 -26.46
CA TYR A 186 -12.14 7.43 -25.14
C TYR A 186 -11.22 8.18 -24.16
N TYR A 187 -9.93 7.86 -24.12
CA TYR A 187 -8.96 8.57 -23.25
C TYR A 187 -8.84 10.05 -23.60
N ASN A 188 -8.95 10.40 -24.88
CA ASN A 188 -8.85 11.78 -25.32
C ASN A 188 -10.11 12.58 -24.98
N SER A 189 -11.28 11.94 -25.03
CA SER A 189 -12.57 12.58 -24.74
C SER A 189 -12.92 12.61 -23.24
N HIS A 190 -12.24 11.78 -22.42
CA HIS A 190 -12.48 11.67 -20.97
C HIS A 190 -11.16 11.81 -20.20
N PRO A 191 -10.64 13.05 -20.05
CA PRO A 191 -9.36 13.27 -19.37
C PRO A 191 -9.34 12.83 -17.91
N GLU A 192 -10.51 12.77 -17.26
CA GLU A 192 -10.72 12.33 -15.88
C GLU A 192 -10.76 10.82 -15.70
N PHE A 193 -10.78 10.03 -16.79
CA PHE A 193 -10.95 8.59 -16.71
C PHE A 193 -9.79 7.90 -15.98
N ILE A 194 -8.55 8.37 -16.16
CA ILE A 194 -7.36 7.80 -15.50
C ILE A 194 -6.68 8.87 -14.65
N LEU A 195 -6.66 8.66 -13.35
CA LEU A 195 -5.98 9.53 -12.40
C LEU A 195 -4.98 8.74 -11.52
N PRO A 196 -3.88 9.37 -11.09
CA PRO A 196 -3.33 10.66 -11.57
C PRO A 196 -2.96 10.63 -13.06
N GLU A 197 -2.85 11.79 -13.69
CA GLU A 197 -2.56 11.91 -15.13
C GLU A 197 -1.24 11.23 -15.55
N SER A 198 -0.27 11.14 -14.65
CA SER A 198 0.98 10.39 -14.87
C SER A 198 0.72 8.94 -15.26
N ARG A 199 -0.31 8.29 -14.71
CA ARG A 199 -0.70 6.91 -15.04
C ARG A 199 -1.28 6.81 -16.45
N LYS A 200 -2.09 7.79 -16.87
CA LYS A 200 -2.59 7.88 -18.24
C LYS A 200 -1.44 7.93 -19.26
N ASN A 201 -0.46 8.79 -19.01
CA ASN A 201 0.71 8.93 -19.88
C ASN A 201 1.55 7.65 -19.94
N GLU A 202 1.71 6.96 -18.82
CA GLU A 202 2.36 5.64 -18.75
C GLU A 202 1.65 4.61 -19.63
N MET A 203 0.33 4.49 -19.52
CA MET A 203 -0.47 3.54 -20.30
C MET A 203 -0.38 3.80 -21.80
N ILE A 204 -0.48 5.08 -22.21
CA ILE A 204 -0.39 5.45 -23.62
C ILE A 204 0.99 5.15 -24.18
N ASN A 205 2.06 5.54 -23.47
CA ASN A 205 3.41 5.44 -24.02
C ASN A 205 3.97 4.01 -24.00
N ASN A 206 3.68 3.24 -22.95
CA ASN A 206 4.31 1.94 -22.74
C ASN A 206 3.50 0.78 -23.33
N PHE A 207 2.17 0.92 -23.45
CA PHE A 207 1.31 -0.19 -23.85
C PHE A 207 0.50 0.06 -25.12
N ILE A 208 -0.02 1.27 -25.33
CA ILE A 208 -0.90 1.54 -26.47
C ILE A 208 -0.11 1.93 -27.73
N LYS A 209 0.85 2.84 -27.62
CA LYS A 209 1.67 3.27 -28.77
C LYS A 209 2.47 2.15 -29.45
N PRO A 210 3.02 1.17 -28.72
CA PRO A 210 3.68 0.02 -29.35
C PRO A 210 2.75 -0.86 -30.14
N GLY A 211 1.43 -0.77 -29.93
CA GLY A 211 0.38 -1.62 -30.48
C GLY A 211 -0.14 -2.62 -29.46
N LEU A 212 -1.47 -2.77 -29.38
CA LEU A 212 -2.08 -3.78 -28.52
C LEU A 212 -2.12 -5.12 -29.24
N GLU A 213 -1.57 -6.14 -28.60
CA GLU A 213 -1.68 -7.53 -29.03
C GLU A 213 -2.94 -8.18 -28.45
N ASP A 214 -3.41 -9.26 -29.08
CA ASP A 214 -4.52 -10.05 -28.56
C ASP A 214 -4.08 -10.78 -27.29
N LEU A 215 -4.94 -10.80 -26.27
CA LEU A 215 -4.64 -11.33 -24.95
C LEU A 215 -5.01 -12.81 -24.86
N ALA A 216 -4.07 -13.66 -24.44
CA ALA A 216 -4.38 -15.06 -24.10
C ALA A 216 -5.26 -15.09 -22.83
N VAL A 217 -6.47 -15.66 -22.94
CA VAL A 217 -7.52 -15.59 -21.92
C VAL A 217 -7.96 -16.94 -21.36
N SER A 218 -7.16 -17.99 -21.59
CA SER A 218 -7.35 -19.28 -20.95
C SER A 218 -6.03 -19.97 -20.67
N ARG A 219 -6.08 -20.98 -19.79
CA ARG A 219 -4.94 -21.82 -19.39
C ARG A 219 -5.33 -23.27 -19.34
N THR A 220 -4.35 -24.15 -19.61
CA THR A 220 -4.49 -25.60 -19.50
C THR A 220 -3.54 -26.22 -18.47
N THR A 221 -2.65 -25.41 -17.87
CA THR A 221 -1.58 -25.86 -16.96
C THR A 221 -2.03 -26.08 -15.53
N PHE A 222 -3.22 -25.60 -15.15
CA PHE A 222 -3.80 -25.78 -13.83
C PHE A 222 -5.34 -25.91 -13.93
N ASP A 223 -5.97 -26.39 -12.84
CA ASP A 223 -7.39 -26.71 -12.83
C ASP A 223 -8.26 -25.80 -11.94
N TRP A 224 -7.63 -25.07 -11.01
CA TRP A 224 -8.34 -24.22 -10.08
C TRP A 224 -8.74 -22.88 -10.72
N GLY A 225 -10.01 -22.79 -11.11
CA GLY A 225 -10.60 -21.62 -11.74
C GLY A 225 -11.91 -21.95 -12.46
N ILE A 226 -12.50 -20.96 -13.13
CA ILE A 226 -13.72 -21.11 -13.89
C ILE A 226 -13.41 -21.87 -15.18
N LYS A 227 -14.12 -22.96 -15.44
CA LYS A 227 -13.92 -23.74 -16.68
C LYS A 227 -14.51 -23.01 -17.87
N VAL A 228 -13.79 -23.07 -19.01
CA VAL A 228 -14.32 -22.52 -20.26
C VAL A 228 -15.53 -23.32 -20.70
N PRO A 229 -16.69 -22.68 -20.94
CA PRO A 229 -17.89 -23.36 -21.41
C PRO A 229 -17.62 -24.13 -22.71
N GLY A 230 -18.06 -25.37 -22.76
CA GLY A 230 -17.85 -26.26 -23.92
C GLY A 230 -16.43 -26.81 -24.10
N ASN A 231 -15.44 -26.34 -23.34
CA ASN A 231 -14.06 -26.85 -23.39
C ASN A 231 -13.40 -26.88 -21.97
N PRO A 232 -13.79 -27.85 -21.14
CA PRO A 232 -13.37 -27.88 -19.72
C PRO A 232 -11.88 -28.18 -19.50
N LYS A 233 -11.10 -28.44 -20.56
CA LYS A 233 -9.63 -28.49 -20.49
C LYS A 233 -9.03 -27.14 -20.14
N HIS A 234 -9.72 -26.07 -20.51
CA HIS A 234 -9.29 -24.71 -20.29
C HIS A 234 -9.93 -24.11 -19.04
N VAL A 235 -9.16 -23.36 -18.31
CA VAL A 235 -9.60 -22.49 -17.23
C VAL A 235 -9.57 -21.06 -17.74
N VAL A 236 -10.60 -20.27 -17.45
CA VAL A 236 -10.65 -18.84 -17.79
C VAL A 236 -9.47 -18.12 -17.12
N TYR A 237 -8.78 -17.30 -17.88
CA TYR A 237 -7.65 -16.54 -17.40
C TYR A 237 -8.06 -15.56 -16.31
N VAL A 238 -7.20 -15.45 -15.29
CA VAL A 238 -7.48 -14.72 -14.06
C VAL A 238 -7.99 -13.29 -14.27
N TRP A 239 -7.51 -12.56 -15.28
CA TRP A 239 -7.93 -11.17 -15.49
C TRP A 239 -9.33 -11.02 -16.07
N ILE A 240 -9.83 -11.94 -16.94
CA ILE A 240 -11.25 -11.93 -17.34
C ILE A 240 -12.11 -12.27 -16.13
N ASP A 241 -11.72 -13.28 -15.38
CA ASP A 241 -12.37 -13.68 -14.13
C ASP A 241 -12.39 -12.48 -13.14
N ALA A 242 -11.21 -12.01 -12.72
CA ALA A 242 -11.08 -10.98 -11.74
C ALA A 242 -11.79 -9.67 -12.12
N LEU A 243 -11.57 -9.14 -13.33
CA LEU A 243 -12.15 -7.85 -13.74
C LEU A 243 -13.68 -7.88 -13.84
N SER A 244 -14.28 -9.03 -14.15
CA SER A 244 -15.73 -9.17 -14.21
C SER A 244 -16.42 -8.96 -12.85
N ASN A 245 -15.70 -9.05 -11.72
CA ASN A 245 -16.27 -8.91 -10.39
C ASN A 245 -17.07 -7.60 -10.21
N TYR A 246 -16.64 -6.53 -10.84
CA TYR A 246 -17.25 -5.21 -10.72
C TYR A 246 -18.69 -5.14 -11.24
N ILE A 247 -19.05 -5.99 -12.18
CA ILE A 247 -20.41 -6.09 -12.71
C ILE A 247 -21.15 -7.32 -12.16
N THR A 248 -20.45 -8.42 -11.90
CA THR A 248 -21.09 -9.64 -11.37
C THR A 248 -21.59 -9.45 -9.94
N ALA A 249 -20.90 -8.65 -9.13
CA ALA A 249 -21.36 -8.26 -7.78
C ALA A 249 -22.70 -7.51 -7.83
N LEU A 250 -22.98 -6.81 -8.92
CA LEU A 250 -24.23 -6.10 -9.14
C LEU A 250 -25.33 -6.98 -9.78
N GLY A 251 -25.01 -8.24 -10.10
CA GLY A 251 -25.95 -9.18 -10.68
C GLY A 251 -26.01 -9.16 -12.21
N TYR A 252 -25.00 -8.64 -12.89
CA TYR A 252 -24.95 -8.66 -14.36
C TYR A 252 -25.04 -10.11 -14.90
N ASN A 253 -25.84 -10.31 -15.94
CA ASN A 253 -26.15 -11.61 -16.54
C ASN A 253 -26.80 -12.63 -15.59
N THR A 254 -27.50 -12.16 -14.54
CA THR A 254 -28.33 -13.00 -13.67
C THR A 254 -29.80 -12.64 -13.80
N ASP A 255 -30.68 -13.43 -13.17
CA ASP A 255 -32.13 -13.17 -13.14
C ASP A 255 -32.49 -11.91 -12.31
N ASN A 256 -31.54 -11.35 -11.55
CA ASN A 256 -31.71 -10.15 -10.74
C ASN A 256 -30.56 -9.17 -10.98
N ASP A 257 -30.70 -8.36 -12.01
CA ASP A 257 -29.76 -7.31 -12.39
C ASP A 257 -30.14 -5.91 -11.86
N THR A 258 -31.07 -5.83 -10.93
CA THR A 258 -31.60 -4.56 -10.39
C THR A 258 -30.48 -3.64 -9.86
N LYS A 259 -29.48 -4.21 -9.20
CA LYS A 259 -28.33 -3.43 -8.70
C LYS A 259 -27.47 -2.95 -9.86
N PHE A 260 -27.27 -3.78 -10.89
CA PHE A 260 -26.52 -3.41 -12.08
C PHE A 260 -27.17 -2.21 -12.78
N GLN A 261 -28.47 -2.27 -13.03
CA GLN A 261 -29.23 -1.16 -13.63
C GLN A 261 -29.19 0.11 -12.79
N LYS A 262 -29.07 -0.01 -11.47
CA LYS A 262 -29.07 1.12 -10.55
C LYS A 262 -27.69 1.77 -10.39
N TYR A 263 -26.63 1.00 -10.29
CA TYR A 263 -25.31 1.51 -9.86
C TYR A 263 -24.25 1.53 -10.96
N TRP A 264 -24.40 0.70 -12.04
CA TRP A 264 -23.43 0.74 -13.12
C TRP A 264 -23.69 1.92 -14.08
N PRO A 265 -22.67 2.66 -14.58
CA PRO A 265 -21.23 2.41 -14.40
C PRO A 265 -20.68 2.89 -13.06
N ALA A 266 -19.57 2.30 -12.64
CA ALA A 266 -18.84 2.70 -11.44
C ALA A 266 -18.38 4.16 -11.54
N ASP A 267 -18.54 4.93 -10.45
CA ASP A 267 -18.03 6.29 -10.36
C ASP A 267 -16.51 6.31 -10.16
N VAL A 268 -16.00 5.43 -9.29
CA VAL A 268 -14.57 5.34 -9.01
C VAL A 268 -14.17 3.88 -8.80
N GLN A 269 -13.15 3.45 -9.52
CA GLN A 269 -12.42 2.21 -9.27
C GLN A 269 -11.03 2.55 -8.73
N ILE A 270 -10.79 2.27 -7.45
CA ILE A 270 -9.49 2.49 -6.80
C ILE A 270 -8.64 1.25 -7.04
N VAL A 271 -7.41 1.42 -7.51
CA VAL A 271 -6.48 0.32 -7.78
C VAL A 271 -5.05 0.69 -7.40
N GLY A 272 -4.22 -0.29 -7.06
CA GLY A 272 -2.79 -0.08 -6.94
C GLY A 272 -2.16 0.24 -8.30
N LYS A 273 -1.09 1.01 -8.30
CA LYS A 273 -0.42 1.43 -9.55
C LYS A 273 0.04 0.26 -10.42
N GLU A 274 0.33 -0.89 -9.83
CA GLU A 274 0.80 -2.10 -10.50
C GLU A 274 -0.27 -2.76 -11.38
N ILE A 275 -1.55 -2.52 -11.08
CA ILE A 275 -2.68 -3.11 -11.81
C ILE A 275 -3.49 -2.09 -12.61
N VAL A 276 -3.01 -0.85 -12.73
CA VAL A 276 -3.66 0.20 -13.53
C VAL A 276 -3.84 -0.25 -14.98
N ARG A 277 -2.85 -0.94 -15.58
CA ARG A 277 -2.93 -1.45 -16.94
C ARG A 277 -4.16 -2.33 -17.17
N PHE A 278 -4.43 -3.24 -16.26
CA PHE A 278 -5.57 -4.17 -16.39
C PHE A 278 -6.91 -3.44 -16.30
N HIS A 279 -7.00 -2.41 -15.47
CA HIS A 279 -8.23 -1.63 -15.24
C HIS A 279 -8.47 -0.51 -16.25
N THR A 280 -7.43 -0.10 -16.97
CA THR A 280 -7.54 1.00 -17.95
C THR A 280 -7.40 0.52 -19.41
N ILE A 281 -6.87 -0.67 -19.65
CA ILE A 281 -6.74 -1.25 -20.98
C ILE A 281 -7.64 -2.48 -21.11
N TYR A 282 -7.42 -3.55 -20.35
CA TYR A 282 -8.15 -4.81 -20.49
C TYR A 282 -9.62 -4.66 -20.15
N TRP A 283 -9.90 -4.09 -18.99
CA TRP A 283 -11.26 -3.91 -18.50
C TRP A 283 -12.14 -3.03 -19.42
N PRO A 284 -11.71 -1.82 -19.83
CA PRO A 284 -12.46 -1.02 -20.77
C PRO A 284 -12.72 -1.73 -22.10
N ILE A 285 -11.74 -2.46 -22.64
CA ILE A 285 -11.92 -3.20 -23.87
C ILE A 285 -12.93 -4.34 -23.71
N MET A 286 -12.92 -5.06 -22.59
CA MET A 286 -13.96 -6.07 -22.29
C MET A 286 -15.35 -5.44 -22.24
N LEU A 287 -15.49 -4.30 -21.57
CA LEU A 287 -16.76 -3.57 -21.50
C LEU A 287 -17.23 -3.07 -22.88
N MET A 288 -16.30 -2.57 -23.70
CA MET A 288 -16.60 -2.18 -25.09
C MET A 288 -17.08 -3.35 -25.93
N ALA A 289 -16.50 -4.55 -25.75
CA ALA A 289 -16.91 -5.76 -26.44
C ALA A 289 -18.28 -6.26 -25.96
N LEU A 290 -18.63 -6.03 -24.70
CA LEU A 290 -19.94 -6.34 -24.12
C LEU A 290 -20.99 -5.25 -24.38
N ASP A 291 -20.62 -4.18 -25.09
CA ASP A 291 -21.47 -2.97 -25.32
C ASP A 291 -21.97 -2.33 -24.01
N LEU A 292 -21.11 -2.31 -22.99
CA LEU A 292 -21.39 -1.72 -21.69
C LEU A 292 -20.68 -0.37 -21.52
N PRO A 293 -21.30 0.58 -20.77
CA PRO A 293 -20.63 1.84 -20.42
C PRO A 293 -19.41 1.58 -19.55
N LEU A 294 -18.38 2.43 -19.72
CA LEU A 294 -17.14 2.34 -18.96
C LEU A 294 -17.25 3.01 -17.60
N PRO A 295 -16.43 2.62 -16.60
CA PRO A 295 -16.30 3.37 -15.36
C PRO A 295 -15.96 4.84 -15.61
N LYS A 296 -16.45 5.74 -14.77
CA LYS A 296 -16.16 7.18 -14.91
C LYS A 296 -14.72 7.51 -14.59
N MET A 297 -14.13 6.81 -13.61
CA MET A 297 -12.76 7.04 -13.16
C MET A 297 -12.09 5.74 -12.69
N VAL A 298 -10.83 5.56 -13.07
CA VAL A 298 -9.89 4.60 -12.48
C VAL A 298 -8.79 5.41 -11.79
N PHE A 299 -8.68 5.27 -10.47
CA PHE A 299 -7.68 5.96 -9.68
C PHE A 299 -6.54 5.02 -9.27
N GLY A 300 -5.35 5.24 -9.83
CA GLY A 300 -4.15 4.45 -9.53
C GLY A 300 -3.37 5.04 -8.36
N HIS A 301 -3.50 4.47 -7.15
CA HIS A 301 -2.74 4.93 -6.00
C HIS A 301 -1.33 4.33 -5.94
N GLY A 302 -0.42 5.00 -5.22
CA GLY A 302 0.94 4.52 -4.95
C GLY A 302 1.01 3.49 -3.83
N TRP A 303 2.22 3.03 -3.53
CA TRP A 303 2.48 2.06 -2.47
C TRP A 303 2.86 2.73 -1.16
N ILE A 304 2.61 2.03 -0.06
CA ILE A 304 3.28 2.31 1.21
C ILE A 304 4.57 1.49 1.22
N LEU A 305 5.69 2.19 1.21
CA LEU A 305 7.03 1.64 1.21
C LEU A 305 7.64 1.71 2.63
N MET A 306 8.68 0.92 2.84
CA MET A 306 9.55 0.99 4.02
C MET A 306 10.87 1.65 3.62
N LYS A 307 11.70 2.06 4.59
CA LYS A 307 13.02 2.69 4.32
C LYS A 307 13.91 1.82 3.42
N ASP A 308 13.77 0.50 3.50
CA ASP A 308 14.50 -0.50 2.71
C ASP A 308 13.72 -1.03 1.49
N GLY A 309 12.68 -0.32 1.05
CA GLY A 309 11.88 -0.61 -0.14
C GLY A 309 10.54 -1.27 0.16
N LYS A 310 10.11 -2.21 -0.69
CA LYS A 310 8.82 -2.90 -0.51
C LYS A 310 8.80 -3.72 0.77
N MET A 311 7.61 -3.80 1.40
CA MET A 311 7.37 -4.70 2.53
C MET A 311 7.60 -6.16 2.12
N SER A 312 8.34 -6.88 2.95
CA SER A 312 8.60 -8.32 2.77
C SER A 312 8.72 -9.00 4.12
N LYS A 313 8.05 -10.15 4.28
CA LYS A 313 8.17 -10.97 5.50
C LYS A 313 9.60 -11.42 5.74
N SER A 314 10.35 -11.75 4.68
CA SER A 314 11.75 -12.17 4.79
C SER A 314 12.68 -11.06 5.27
N LYS A 315 12.31 -9.80 5.07
CA LYS A 315 13.06 -8.63 5.56
C LYS A 315 12.67 -8.20 6.99
N GLY A 316 11.58 -8.75 7.54
CA GLY A 316 11.07 -8.33 8.84
C GLY A 316 10.63 -6.87 8.89
N ASN A 317 10.10 -6.35 7.79
CA ASN A 317 9.67 -4.96 7.64
C ASN A 317 8.18 -4.83 7.32
N VAL A 318 7.38 -5.84 7.67
CA VAL A 318 5.92 -5.81 7.48
C VAL A 318 5.26 -5.19 8.69
N VAL A 319 4.40 -4.20 8.44
CA VAL A 319 3.60 -3.55 9.48
C VAL A 319 2.25 -4.26 9.60
N ASP A 320 1.97 -4.79 10.80
CA ASP A 320 0.70 -5.41 11.11
C ASP A 320 -0.34 -4.35 11.51
N PRO A 321 -1.42 -4.15 10.75
CA PRO A 321 -2.46 -3.20 11.11
C PRO A 321 -3.17 -3.55 12.43
N TYR A 322 -3.26 -4.82 12.80
CA TYR A 322 -3.86 -5.24 14.08
C TYR A 322 -3.07 -4.69 15.27
N MET A 323 -1.75 -4.80 15.23
CA MET A 323 -0.87 -4.26 16.27
C MET A 323 -1.08 -2.75 16.45
N LEU A 324 -1.12 -2.00 15.35
CA LEU A 324 -1.33 -0.55 15.40
C LEU A 324 -2.71 -0.18 15.96
N ILE A 325 -3.78 -0.91 15.54
CA ILE A 325 -5.14 -0.67 16.05
C ILE A 325 -5.25 -0.98 17.54
N ASP A 326 -4.70 -2.12 17.98
CA ASP A 326 -4.84 -2.58 19.36
C ASP A 326 -4.10 -1.67 20.35
N ARG A 327 -2.95 -1.12 19.93
CA ARG A 327 -2.15 -0.27 20.81
C ARG A 327 -2.51 1.21 20.74
N TYR A 328 -2.77 1.74 19.55
CA TYR A 328 -2.95 3.19 19.35
C TYR A 328 -4.40 3.59 19.01
N GLY A 329 -5.26 2.63 18.77
CA GLY A 329 -6.64 2.85 18.36
C GLY A 329 -6.84 2.94 16.85
N LEU A 330 -8.05 2.62 16.44
CA LEU A 330 -8.43 2.57 15.02
C LEU A 330 -8.25 3.92 14.32
N ASP A 331 -8.71 4.99 14.95
CA ASP A 331 -8.70 6.32 14.33
C ASP A 331 -7.28 6.87 14.13
N ALA A 332 -6.33 6.49 14.98
CA ALA A 332 -4.92 6.84 14.78
C ALA A 332 -4.37 6.22 13.48
N LEU A 333 -4.66 4.93 13.24
CA LEU A 333 -4.25 4.26 12.01
C LEU A 333 -4.96 4.85 10.78
N ARG A 334 -6.28 5.03 10.81
CA ARG A 334 -7.05 5.60 9.69
C ARG A 334 -6.55 7.00 9.33
N TYR A 335 -6.29 7.84 10.35
CA TYR A 335 -5.72 9.16 10.17
C TYR A 335 -4.36 9.10 9.48
N TYR A 336 -3.43 8.31 10.02
CA TYR A 336 -2.08 8.19 9.49
C TYR A 336 -2.09 7.78 8.01
N LEU A 337 -2.82 6.73 7.67
CA LEU A 337 -2.87 6.20 6.31
C LEU A 337 -3.31 7.24 5.28
N LEU A 338 -4.27 8.11 5.61
CA LEU A 338 -4.84 9.08 4.67
C LEU A 338 -4.18 10.46 4.77
N ARG A 339 -3.44 10.72 5.86
CA ARG A 339 -2.78 12.00 6.12
C ARG A 339 -1.34 12.03 5.63
N GLU A 340 -0.58 10.97 5.91
CA GLU A 340 0.87 10.95 5.65
C GLU A 340 1.19 10.79 4.18
N VAL A 341 0.46 9.92 3.49
CA VAL A 341 0.75 9.55 2.12
C VAL A 341 -0.15 10.31 1.15
N PRO A 342 0.39 11.13 0.22
CA PRO A 342 -0.41 11.70 -0.86
C PRO A 342 -1.00 10.60 -1.73
N PHE A 343 -2.35 10.50 -1.74
CA PHE A 343 -3.04 9.47 -2.51
C PHE A 343 -2.76 9.65 -4.01
N GLY A 344 -2.18 8.64 -4.64
CA GLY A 344 -1.70 8.69 -6.03
C GLY A 344 -0.18 8.64 -6.18
N SER A 345 0.57 8.86 -5.10
CA SER A 345 2.03 8.76 -5.04
C SER A 345 2.46 7.69 -4.04
N ASP A 346 3.68 7.19 -4.18
CA ASP A 346 4.27 6.32 -3.16
C ASP A 346 4.52 7.12 -1.88
N GLY A 347 4.31 6.47 -0.74
CA GLY A 347 4.59 7.04 0.57
C GLY A 347 5.49 6.11 1.39
N LEU A 348 6.13 6.69 2.39
CA LEU A 348 7.01 5.96 3.29
C LEU A 348 6.34 5.79 4.65
N PHE A 349 6.27 4.57 5.17
CA PHE A 349 5.91 4.35 6.57
C PHE A 349 7.16 4.37 7.42
N THR A 350 7.13 5.18 8.48
CA THR A 350 8.12 5.11 9.57
C THR A 350 7.40 5.10 10.92
N PRO A 351 7.91 4.34 11.92
CA PRO A 351 7.38 4.39 13.27
C PRO A 351 7.41 5.79 13.87
N GLU A 352 8.45 6.55 13.53
CA GLU A 352 8.65 7.92 13.98
C GLU A 352 7.52 8.84 13.49
N ASP A 353 7.24 8.82 12.18
CA ASP A 353 6.17 9.64 11.59
C ASP A 353 4.80 9.25 12.14
N PHE A 354 4.55 7.94 12.36
CA PHE A 354 3.30 7.48 12.97
C PHE A 354 3.09 8.04 14.37
N VAL A 355 4.11 7.95 15.24
CA VAL A 355 4.05 8.44 16.62
C VAL A 355 3.94 9.97 16.64
N ASP A 356 4.66 10.66 15.77
CA ASP A 356 4.59 12.12 15.64
C ASP A 356 3.20 12.58 15.22
N ARG A 357 2.55 11.91 14.26
CA ARG A 357 1.17 12.24 13.86
C ARG A 357 0.18 12.06 15.02
N VAL A 358 0.33 11.00 15.79
CA VAL A 358 -0.53 10.80 16.99
C VAL A 358 -0.29 11.91 18.02
N ASN A 359 0.96 12.24 18.29
CA ASN A 359 1.30 13.22 19.33
C ASN A 359 0.95 14.65 18.91
N PHE A 360 1.37 15.09 17.73
CA PHE A 360 1.24 16.47 17.30
C PHE A 360 -0.15 16.78 16.76
N ASP A 361 -0.60 16.01 15.78
CA ASP A 361 -1.87 16.29 15.11
C ASP A 361 -3.07 15.88 15.99
N LEU A 362 -3.09 14.63 16.47
CA LEU A 362 -4.27 14.09 17.15
C LEU A 362 -4.35 14.49 18.63
N ALA A 363 -3.30 14.24 19.40
CA ALA A 363 -3.33 14.52 20.84
C ALA A 363 -3.14 16.02 21.14
N ASN A 364 -2.16 16.65 20.52
CA ASN A 364 -1.81 18.04 20.85
C ASN A 364 -2.75 19.05 20.17
N ASP A 365 -2.95 18.96 18.84
CA ASP A 365 -3.78 19.96 18.15
C ASP A 365 -5.27 19.73 18.40
N LEU A 366 -5.82 18.58 17.99
CA LEU A 366 -7.26 18.30 18.12
C LEU A 366 -7.68 18.00 19.56
N GLY A 367 -6.94 17.10 20.24
CA GLY A 367 -7.29 16.68 21.60
C GLY A 367 -7.19 17.84 22.61
N ASN A 368 -6.17 18.67 22.50
CA ASN A 368 -6.00 19.84 23.37
C ASN A 368 -7.07 20.92 23.11
N LEU A 369 -7.43 21.14 21.82
CA LEU A 369 -8.52 22.08 21.48
C LEU A 369 -9.83 21.68 22.17
N LEU A 370 -10.21 20.41 22.09
CA LEU A 370 -11.42 19.90 22.75
C LEU A 370 -11.35 20.04 24.26
N ASN A 371 -10.25 19.59 24.87
CA ASN A 371 -10.07 19.65 26.33
C ASN A 371 -10.10 21.08 26.85
N ARG A 372 -9.40 22.02 26.20
CA ARG A 372 -9.39 23.44 26.58
C ARG A 372 -10.79 24.05 26.47
N THR A 373 -11.50 23.78 25.39
CA THR A 373 -12.85 24.32 25.17
C THR A 373 -13.83 23.83 26.22
N VAL A 374 -13.90 22.51 26.48
CA VAL A 374 -14.76 21.91 27.51
C VAL A 374 -14.41 22.47 28.91
N ALA A 375 -13.12 22.58 29.23
CA ALA A 375 -12.68 23.12 30.51
C ALA A 375 -13.08 24.62 30.70
N MET A 376 -12.96 25.44 29.66
CA MET A 376 -13.31 26.85 29.69
C MET A 376 -14.82 27.07 29.80
N ILE A 377 -15.65 26.28 29.08
CA ILE A 377 -17.11 26.34 29.20
C ILE A 377 -17.54 25.95 30.61
N ASN A 378 -16.98 24.88 31.19
CA ASN A 378 -17.25 24.53 32.59
C ASN A 378 -16.86 25.62 33.54
N LYS A 379 -15.68 26.22 33.35
CA LYS A 379 -15.13 27.23 34.27
C LYS A 379 -15.86 28.55 34.23
N TYR A 380 -16.30 29.01 33.05
CA TYR A 380 -16.82 30.35 32.86
C TYR A 380 -18.34 30.40 32.70
N PHE A 381 -18.99 29.30 32.35
CA PHE A 381 -20.41 29.19 32.07
C PHE A 381 -21.05 27.97 32.74
N ASP A 382 -20.48 27.45 33.82
CA ASP A 382 -21.02 26.32 34.59
C ASP A 382 -21.38 25.07 33.75
N GLY A 383 -20.66 24.88 32.65
CA GLY A 383 -20.84 23.77 31.71
C GLY A 383 -21.89 23.99 30.64
N GLU A 384 -22.55 25.13 30.58
CA GLU A 384 -23.55 25.45 29.58
C GLU A 384 -22.94 26.28 28.45
N ILE A 385 -23.18 25.89 27.18
CA ILE A 385 -22.79 26.68 26.02
C ILE A 385 -23.73 27.91 25.92
N PRO A 386 -23.17 29.13 25.90
CA PRO A 386 -23.99 30.36 25.79
C PRO A 386 -24.77 30.45 24.47
N ALA A 387 -25.75 31.34 24.42
CA ALA A 387 -26.45 31.65 23.18
C ALA A 387 -25.51 32.31 22.16
N TYR A 388 -25.56 31.86 20.91
CA TYR A 388 -24.85 32.51 19.81
C TYR A 388 -25.48 33.90 19.53
N GLN A 389 -24.68 34.93 19.52
CA GLN A 389 -25.11 36.33 19.35
C GLN A 389 -24.51 36.98 18.08
N GLY A 390 -24.05 36.17 17.15
CA GLY A 390 -23.28 36.64 15.99
C GLY A 390 -21.82 36.90 16.34
N ASN A 391 -21.16 37.70 15.52
CA ASN A 391 -19.75 38.03 15.69
C ASN A 391 -19.63 39.29 16.59
N VAL A 392 -19.02 39.15 17.74
CA VAL A 392 -18.88 40.17 18.78
C VAL A 392 -17.46 40.68 18.88
N THR A 393 -16.46 39.76 18.83
CA THR A 393 -15.06 40.15 18.83
C THR A 393 -14.57 40.41 17.41
N GLU A 394 -13.47 41.16 17.27
CA GLU A 394 -12.83 41.42 15.97
C GLU A 394 -12.29 40.14 15.29
N PHE A 395 -12.07 39.07 16.04
CA PHE A 395 -11.56 37.80 15.54
C PHE A 395 -12.65 36.82 15.07
N ASP A 396 -13.89 37.03 15.47
CA ASP A 396 -14.99 36.09 15.22
C ASP A 396 -15.28 35.94 13.72
N GLN A 397 -15.44 37.06 13.00
CA GLN A 397 -15.68 37.04 11.56
C GLN A 397 -14.54 36.40 10.79
N ILE A 398 -13.29 36.66 11.22
CA ILE A 398 -12.10 36.07 10.59
C ILE A 398 -12.12 34.54 10.72
N LEU A 399 -12.52 34.01 11.88
CA LEU A 399 -12.63 32.58 12.12
C LEU A 399 -13.76 31.94 11.27
N VAL A 400 -14.92 32.60 11.19
CA VAL A 400 -16.05 32.12 10.37
C VAL A 400 -15.70 32.10 8.88
N ASP A 401 -15.07 33.16 8.38
CA ASP A 401 -14.64 33.23 6.96
C ASP A 401 -13.58 32.16 6.65
N PHE A 402 -12.64 31.93 7.57
CA PHE A 402 -11.65 30.89 7.44
C PHE A 402 -12.29 29.50 7.37
N LYS A 403 -13.26 29.20 8.26
CA LYS A 403 -14.04 27.98 8.24
C LYS A 403 -14.75 27.78 6.89
N ASN A 404 -15.40 28.82 6.37
CA ASN A 404 -16.11 28.73 5.10
C ASN A 404 -15.17 28.39 3.93
N ASN A 405 -13.97 28.99 3.90
CA ASN A 405 -12.98 28.69 2.89
C ASN A 405 -12.47 27.25 3.02
N VAL A 406 -12.16 26.79 4.25
CA VAL A 406 -11.72 25.42 4.50
C VAL A 406 -12.76 24.40 4.06
N VAL A 407 -14.04 24.61 4.37
CA VAL A 407 -15.14 23.70 3.95
C VAL A 407 -15.14 23.55 2.42
N LYS A 408 -15.09 24.66 1.69
CA LYS A 408 -15.08 24.66 0.22
C LYS A 408 -13.88 23.91 -0.36
N GLU A 409 -12.69 24.20 0.14
CA GLU A 409 -11.45 23.57 -0.34
C GLU A 409 -11.37 22.08 0.04
N TYR A 410 -11.86 21.74 1.24
CA TYR A 410 -11.97 20.36 1.69
C TYR A 410 -12.86 19.52 0.77
N GLU A 411 -14.08 20.02 0.47
CA GLU A 411 -14.99 19.31 -0.44
C GLU A 411 -14.39 19.15 -1.83
N GLY A 412 -13.75 20.19 -2.37
CA GLY A 412 -13.03 20.13 -3.64
C GLY A 412 -11.93 19.07 -3.63
N SER A 413 -11.16 18.97 -2.55
CA SER A 413 -10.11 17.98 -2.39
C SER A 413 -10.67 16.55 -2.27
N MET A 414 -11.76 16.38 -1.52
CA MET A 414 -12.44 15.08 -1.40
C MET A 414 -12.98 14.59 -2.74
N ASP A 415 -13.62 15.45 -3.51
CA ASP A 415 -14.18 15.10 -4.82
C ASP A 415 -13.11 14.68 -5.84
N HIS A 416 -11.83 15.06 -5.62
CA HIS A 416 -10.68 14.68 -6.42
C HIS A 416 -9.81 13.59 -5.77
N MET A 417 -10.28 12.90 -4.76
CA MET A 417 -9.53 11.83 -4.05
C MET A 417 -8.24 12.31 -3.38
N GLN A 418 -8.12 13.61 -3.08
CA GLN A 418 -6.95 14.23 -2.45
C GLN A 418 -7.06 14.24 -0.92
N PHE A 419 -7.11 13.06 -0.30
CA PHE A 419 -7.38 12.88 1.13
C PHE A 419 -6.40 13.61 2.04
N SER A 420 -5.09 13.53 1.75
CA SER A 420 -4.08 14.21 2.57
C SER A 420 -4.19 15.73 2.49
N VAL A 421 -4.61 16.27 1.34
CA VAL A 421 -4.86 17.71 1.16
C VAL A 421 -6.12 18.12 1.94
N ALA A 422 -7.21 17.36 1.86
CA ALA A 422 -8.42 17.60 2.62
C ALA A 422 -8.15 17.60 4.13
N LEU A 423 -7.37 16.63 4.63
CA LEU A 423 -6.96 16.58 6.03
C LEU A 423 -6.05 17.75 6.42
N ASN A 424 -5.13 18.19 5.55
CA ASN A 424 -4.34 19.39 5.79
C ASN A 424 -5.20 20.64 5.96
N GLN A 425 -6.21 20.81 5.11
CA GLN A 425 -7.14 21.92 5.20
C GLN A 425 -7.94 21.88 6.50
N LEU A 426 -8.41 20.70 6.89
CA LEU A 426 -9.11 20.51 8.17
C LEU A 426 -8.19 20.83 9.36
N TRP A 427 -6.92 20.39 9.32
CA TRP A 427 -5.95 20.72 10.38
C TRP A 427 -5.59 22.20 10.42
N SER A 428 -5.65 22.90 9.27
CA SER A 428 -5.51 24.36 9.27
C SER A 428 -6.65 25.06 10.02
N LEU A 429 -7.87 24.52 9.96
CA LEU A 429 -9.00 25.00 10.75
C LEU A 429 -8.81 24.73 12.24
N ILE A 430 -8.32 23.53 12.61
CA ILE A 430 -7.98 23.20 14.01
C ILE A 430 -6.93 24.16 14.56
N SER A 431 -5.84 24.37 13.82
CA SER A 431 -4.76 25.29 14.19
C SER A 431 -5.26 26.73 14.27
N ARG A 432 -6.10 27.18 13.32
CA ARG A 432 -6.70 28.51 13.36
C ARG A 432 -7.62 28.69 14.59
N THR A 433 -8.36 27.64 14.96
CA THR A 433 -9.24 27.65 16.14
C THR A 433 -8.43 27.68 17.45
N ASN A 434 -7.31 26.96 17.52
CA ASN A 434 -6.36 27.07 18.64
C ASN A 434 -5.80 28.49 18.77
N LYS A 435 -5.36 29.08 17.64
CA LYS A 435 -4.84 30.45 17.59
C LYS A 435 -5.91 31.47 18.05
N TYR A 436 -7.17 31.27 17.69
CA TYR A 436 -8.28 32.12 18.10
C TYR A 436 -8.41 32.19 19.64
N ILE A 437 -8.14 31.07 20.36
CA ILE A 437 -8.11 31.08 21.84
C ILE A 437 -7.03 32.04 22.34
N ASP A 438 -5.85 32.05 21.73
CA ASP A 438 -4.73 32.89 22.18
C ASP A 438 -4.98 34.36 21.82
N GLU A 439 -5.56 34.66 20.68
CA GLU A 439 -5.90 36.00 20.22
C GLU A 439 -7.00 36.65 21.09
N THR A 440 -8.04 35.89 21.42
CA THR A 440 -9.16 36.36 22.21
C THR A 440 -8.89 36.36 23.71
N ALA A 441 -7.89 35.62 24.18
CA ALA A 441 -7.46 35.52 25.57
C ALA A 441 -8.64 35.42 26.59
N PRO A 442 -9.47 34.34 26.52
CA PRO A 442 -10.70 34.23 27.32
C PRO A 442 -10.46 34.31 28.83
N TRP A 443 -9.26 33.96 29.30
CA TRP A 443 -8.85 34.14 30.69
C TRP A 443 -8.71 35.61 31.09
N ALA A 444 -8.48 36.52 30.16
CA ALA A 444 -8.46 37.94 30.37
C ALA A 444 -9.88 38.52 30.36
N LEU A 445 -10.69 38.12 29.38
CA LEU A 445 -12.10 38.50 29.27
C LEU A 445 -12.90 38.11 30.51
N ALA A 446 -12.62 36.94 31.10
CA ALA A 446 -13.31 36.42 32.28
C ALA A 446 -13.05 37.23 33.58
N LYS A 447 -12.10 38.16 33.57
CA LYS A 447 -11.80 39.04 34.74
C LYS A 447 -12.61 40.33 34.74
N ASP A 448 -13.31 40.61 33.62
CA ASP A 448 -14.03 41.85 33.40
C ASP A 448 -15.49 41.49 33.10
N GLU A 449 -16.41 41.85 34.01
CA GLU A 449 -17.83 41.55 33.85
C GLU A 449 -18.45 42.25 32.64
N ASP A 450 -17.93 43.42 32.24
CA ASP A 450 -18.42 44.16 31.07
C ASP A 450 -18.09 43.43 29.77
N LYS A 451 -17.14 42.49 29.80
CA LYS A 451 -16.75 41.65 28.67
C LYS A 451 -17.40 40.27 28.62
N ARG A 452 -18.44 40.07 29.42
CA ARG A 452 -19.14 38.79 29.49
C ARG A 452 -19.71 38.35 28.13
N THR A 453 -20.20 39.31 27.32
CA THR A 453 -20.73 39.05 25.96
C THR A 453 -19.64 38.61 24.99
N GLU A 454 -18.45 39.23 25.05
CA GLU A 454 -17.27 38.81 24.27
C GLU A 454 -16.85 37.42 24.66
N LEU A 455 -16.75 37.11 25.96
CA LEU A 455 -16.39 35.78 26.47
C LEU A 455 -17.41 34.73 26.03
N ALA A 456 -18.73 35.03 26.06
CA ALA A 456 -19.78 34.16 25.57
C ALA A 456 -19.63 33.88 24.05
N SER A 457 -19.32 34.90 23.27
CA SER A 457 -19.03 34.76 21.84
C SER A 457 -17.85 33.83 21.59
N VAL A 458 -16.77 33.99 22.34
CA VAL A 458 -15.58 33.11 22.22
C VAL A 458 -15.96 31.65 22.49
N MET A 459 -16.71 31.35 23.54
CA MET A 459 -17.11 29.97 23.88
C MET A 459 -18.02 29.36 22.82
N THR A 460 -18.96 30.12 22.28
CA THR A 460 -19.85 29.62 21.21
C THR A 460 -19.09 29.36 19.92
N HIS A 461 -18.16 30.24 19.53
CA HIS A 461 -17.35 30.04 18.34
C HIS A 461 -16.43 28.82 18.47
N LEU A 462 -15.84 28.57 19.62
CA LEU A 462 -15.02 27.38 19.87
C LEU A 462 -15.84 26.09 19.80
N ALA A 463 -17.00 26.06 20.46
CA ALA A 463 -17.88 24.89 20.44
C ALA A 463 -18.39 24.61 19.03
N GLU A 464 -18.78 25.65 18.29
CA GLU A 464 -19.27 25.52 16.93
C GLU A 464 -18.22 25.04 15.95
N ASN A 465 -16.98 25.56 16.01
CA ASN A 465 -15.89 25.05 15.19
C ASN A 465 -15.56 23.59 15.51
N LEU A 466 -15.54 23.18 16.77
CA LEU A 466 -15.34 21.78 17.15
C LEU A 466 -16.43 20.87 16.62
N ARG A 467 -17.72 21.32 16.64
CA ARG A 467 -18.83 20.61 16.01
C ARG A 467 -18.58 20.40 14.52
N ILE A 468 -18.25 21.48 13.81
CA ILE A 468 -17.99 21.45 12.35
C ILE A 468 -16.77 20.56 12.04
N ILE A 469 -15.68 20.70 12.80
CA ILE A 469 -14.49 19.83 12.70
C ILE A 469 -14.90 18.36 12.86
N ALA A 470 -15.73 18.04 13.85
CA ALA A 470 -16.20 16.68 14.07
C ALA A 470 -17.02 16.15 12.88
N VAL A 471 -17.88 16.98 12.27
CA VAL A 471 -18.62 16.58 11.05
C VAL A 471 -17.65 16.31 9.90
N LEU A 472 -16.68 17.18 9.68
CA LEU A 472 -15.68 17.03 8.61
C LEU A 472 -14.73 15.83 8.83
N LEU A 473 -14.56 15.38 10.08
CA LEU A 473 -13.78 14.19 10.42
C LEU A 473 -14.50 12.86 10.13
N GLN A 474 -15.84 12.83 10.05
CA GLN A 474 -16.62 11.60 9.92
C GLN A 474 -16.25 10.71 8.72
N PRO A 475 -15.80 11.22 7.54
CA PRO A 475 -15.31 10.38 6.47
C PRO A 475 -14.07 9.58 6.85
N PHE A 476 -13.21 10.17 7.66
CA PHE A 476 -11.88 9.64 7.98
C PHE A 476 -11.85 8.81 9.26
N LEU A 477 -12.44 9.35 10.34
CA LEU A 477 -12.40 8.80 11.68
C LEU A 477 -13.79 8.30 12.08
N THR A 478 -13.86 7.06 12.55
CA THR A 478 -15.15 6.41 12.82
C THR A 478 -15.64 6.60 14.25
N ARG A 479 -14.75 6.88 15.19
CA ARG A 479 -15.03 6.99 16.64
C ARG A 479 -14.87 8.39 17.19
N THR A 480 -13.81 9.08 16.81
CA THR A 480 -13.45 10.41 17.31
C THR A 480 -14.56 11.47 17.13
N PRO A 481 -15.26 11.56 15.97
CA PRO A 481 -16.37 12.52 15.83
C PRO A 481 -17.47 12.31 16.87
N GLY A 482 -17.85 11.04 17.11
CA GLY A 482 -18.84 10.69 18.14
C GLY A 482 -18.42 11.12 19.53
N GLU A 483 -17.16 10.96 19.87
CA GLU A 483 -16.60 11.38 21.16
C GLU A 483 -16.59 12.90 21.31
N ILE A 484 -16.25 13.64 20.24
CA ILE A 484 -16.33 15.11 20.27
C ILE A 484 -17.77 15.57 20.49
N PHE A 485 -18.73 15.01 19.76
CA PHE A 485 -20.16 15.35 19.94
C PHE A 485 -20.63 15.03 21.36
N LEU A 486 -20.22 13.88 21.92
CA LEU A 486 -20.54 13.48 23.30
C LEU A 486 -20.01 14.50 24.31
N GLN A 487 -18.74 14.87 24.20
CA GLN A 487 -18.11 15.79 25.15
C GLN A 487 -18.67 17.22 25.05
N LEU A 488 -19.11 17.64 23.86
CA LEU A 488 -19.83 18.90 23.67
C LEU A 488 -21.30 18.84 24.07
N GLY A 489 -21.83 17.66 24.43
CA GLY A 489 -23.24 17.49 24.82
C GLY A 489 -24.24 17.53 23.66
N LEU A 490 -23.78 17.32 22.42
CA LEU A 490 -24.62 17.43 21.23
C LEU A 490 -25.45 16.16 21.04
N GLN A 491 -26.76 16.24 21.31
CA GLN A 491 -27.68 15.11 21.17
C GLN A 491 -28.42 15.11 19.83
N GLU A 492 -28.63 16.28 19.25
CA GLU A 492 -29.44 16.45 18.06
C GLU A 492 -28.72 15.94 16.80
N GLU A 493 -29.37 15.04 16.06
CA GLU A 493 -28.80 14.43 14.86
C GLU A 493 -28.59 15.41 13.71
N ASN A 494 -29.44 16.49 13.62
CA ASN A 494 -29.26 17.53 12.62
C ASN A 494 -27.91 18.26 12.74
N LEU A 495 -27.38 18.42 13.95
CA LEU A 495 -26.09 19.08 14.22
C LEU A 495 -24.87 18.23 13.76
N LYS A 496 -25.09 16.96 13.50
CA LYS A 496 -24.07 15.97 13.09
C LYS A 496 -24.11 15.70 11.59
N LYS A 497 -25.14 16.18 10.88
CA LYS A 497 -25.29 16.01 9.43
C LYS A 497 -24.35 16.90 8.65
N TRP A 498 -24.01 16.46 7.43
CA TRP A 498 -23.11 17.21 6.56
C TRP A 498 -23.60 18.64 6.30
N ASP A 499 -24.86 18.82 5.97
CA ASP A 499 -25.42 20.14 5.64
C ASP A 499 -25.31 21.17 6.77
N SER A 500 -25.13 20.70 8.02
CA SER A 500 -24.96 21.60 9.17
C SER A 500 -23.65 22.38 9.16
N ILE A 501 -22.67 22.00 8.35
CA ILE A 501 -21.39 22.71 8.26
C ILE A 501 -21.46 24.02 7.48
N TYR A 502 -22.49 24.18 6.67
CA TYR A 502 -22.67 25.41 5.89
C TYR A 502 -23.27 26.56 6.74
N GLY A 503 -24.00 26.21 7.79
CA GLY A 503 -24.47 27.17 8.81
C GLY A 503 -23.36 27.53 9.83
N TYR A 504 -23.74 28.39 10.79
CA TYR A 504 -22.92 28.74 11.94
C TYR A 504 -23.76 29.17 13.10
N GLY A 505 -23.38 28.84 14.34
CA GLY A 505 -24.16 29.13 15.52
C GLY A 505 -25.39 28.25 15.70
N GLU A 506 -25.30 26.99 15.22
CA GLU A 506 -26.39 26.02 15.23
C GLU A 506 -26.60 25.34 16.59
N ILE A 507 -25.60 25.39 17.48
CA ILE A 507 -25.67 24.73 18.79
C ILE A 507 -26.69 25.47 19.66
N PRO A 508 -27.75 24.80 20.19
CA PRO A 508 -28.72 25.42 21.08
C PRO A 508 -28.10 25.98 22.36
N ALA A 509 -28.54 27.17 22.77
CA ALA A 509 -28.16 27.76 24.05
C ALA A 509 -28.51 26.81 25.21
N GLY A 510 -27.66 26.71 26.22
CA GLY A 510 -27.84 25.82 27.37
C GLY A 510 -27.48 24.37 27.12
N THR A 511 -26.92 24.03 25.92
CA THR A 511 -26.34 22.71 25.69
C THR A 511 -25.21 22.47 26.69
N THR A 512 -25.30 21.38 27.44
CA THR A 512 -24.38 21.11 28.57
C THR A 512 -23.24 20.19 28.13
N VAL A 513 -21.99 20.69 28.20
CA VAL A 513 -20.79 19.89 27.96
C VAL A 513 -20.54 18.93 29.13
N VAL A 514 -19.73 17.89 28.92
CA VAL A 514 -19.33 16.99 29.99
C VAL A 514 -18.62 17.75 31.10
N LYS A 515 -18.82 17.37 32.38
CA LYS A 515 -18.20 18.03 33.53
C LYS A 515 -16.67 17.99 33.53
N LYS A 516 -16.11 16.92 32.99
CA LYS A 516 -14.68 16.72 32.85
C LYS A 516 -14.41 16.06 31.49
N GLY A 517 -13.69 16.75 30.64
CA GLY A 517 -13.22 16.18 29.37
C GLY A 517 -12.31 15.00 29.58
N THR A 518 -12.38 14.04 28.68
CA THR A 518 -11.45 12.90 28.58
C THR A 518 -10.58 13.09 27.35
N PRO A 519 -9.27 12.83 27.41
CA PRO A 519 -8.41 12.86 26.24
C PRO A 519 -8.93 11.88 25.16
N ILE A 520 -9.17 12.38 23.96
CA ILE A 520 -9.60 11.54 22.83
C ILE A 520 -8.43 10.75 22.22
N PHE A 521 -7.21 11.25 22.39
CA PHE A 521 -5.97 10.56 22.07
C PHE A 521 -4.98 10.71 23.22
N PRO A 522 -4.31 9.61 23.63
CA PRO A 522 -3.26 9.69 24.64
C PRO A 522 -2.01 10.31 24.03
N ARG A 523 -1.25 11.02 24.87
CA ARG A 523 0.10 11.44 24.48
C ARG A 523 1.05 10.24 24.64
N LEU A 524 1.80 9.96 23.60
CA LEU A 524 2.72 8.84 23.52
C LEU A 524 4.12 9.24 23.92
N ASP A 525 4.86 8.35 24.60
CA ASP A 525 6.30 8.48 24.75
C ASP A 525 6.96 8.03 23.44
N ALA A 526 7.51 8.99 22.71
CA ALA A 526 7.99 8.75 21.35
C ALA A 526 9.11 7.69 21.29
N GLU A 527 10.06 7.71 22.22
CA GLU A 527 11.17 6.76 22.24
C GLU A 527 10.69 5.33 22.52
N VAL A 528 9.79 5.19 23.48
CA VAL A 528 9.21 3.89 23.84
C VAL A 528 8.37 3.32 22.70
N GLU A 529 7.49 4.14 22.10
CA GLU A 529 6.56 3.65 21.10
C GLU A 529 7.21 3.40 19.73
N VAL A 530 8.19 4.21 19.34
CA VAL A 530 8.98 3.94 18.13
C VAL A 530 9.74 2.62 18.28
N THR A 531 10.38 2.39 19.44
CA THR A 531 11.07 1.11 19.71
C THR A 531 10.10 -0.06 19.68
N TYR A 532 8.93 0.07 20.30
CA TYR A 532 7.90 -0.97 20.29
C TYR A 532 7.48 -1.35 18.87
N ILE A 533 7.13 -0.37 18.02
CA ILE A 533 6.72 -0.63 16.64
C ILE A 533 7.84 -1.32 15.86
N GLN A 534 9.10 -0.86 16.03
CA GLN A 534 10.25 -1.47 15.36
C GLN A 534 10.48 -2.92 15.79
N ASP A 535 10.29 -3.23 17.06
CA ASP A 535 10.48 -4.59 17.59
C ASP A 535 9.34 -5.52 17.15
N GLU A 536 8.09 -5.05 17.11
CA GLU A 536 6.95 -5.79 16.56
C GLU A 536 7.14 -6.08 15.05
N MET A 537 7.66 -5.11 14.30
CA MET A 537 7.98 -5.31 12.88
C MET A 537 9.04 -6.39 12.69
N LYS A 538 10.06 -6.45 13.56
CA LYS A 538 11.08 -7.51 13.53
C LYS A 538 10.51 -8.85 14.01
N GLY A 539 9.66 -8.84 15.02
CA GLY A 539 9.00 -10.03 15.58
C GLY A 539 7.95 -10.65 14.65
N SER A 540 7.48 -9.90 13.64
CA SER A 540 6.64 -10.41 12.55
C SER A 540 7.43 -11.25 11.52
N VAL A 541 8.76 -11.34 11.65
CA VAL A 541 9.49 -12.51 11.14
C VAL A 541 8.96 -13.69 11.96
N PRO A 542 8.33 -14.71 11.38
CA PRO A 542 8.12 -15.95 12.08
C PRO A 542 9.49 -16.30 12.66
N ALA A 543 9.58 -16.57 13.98
CA ALA A 543 10.71 -17.33 14.50
C ALA A 543 10.91 -18.46 13.49
N PRO A 544 12.11 -18.67 12.94
CA PRO A 544 12.27 -19.71 11.96
C PRO A 544 11.56 -20.91 12.58
N ALA A 545 10.36 -21.27 12.09
CA ALA A 545 10.05 -22.65 11.98
C ALA A 545 11.38 -23.16 11.45
N GLU A 546 11.97 -24.18 12.06
CA GLU A 546 13.06 -24.88 11.42
C GLU A 546 12.61 -25.13 9.97
N GLU A 547 12.54 -24.07 9.17
CA GLU A 547 12.77 -24.13 7.76
C GLU A 547 14.19 -24.69 7.75
N VAL A 548 14.23 -25.94 7.53
CA VAL A 548 15.23 -26.43 6.58
C VAL A 548 15.15 -25.37 5.47
N ALA A 549 16.03 -24.34 5.56
CA ALA A 549 16.25 -23.44 4.46
C ALA A 549 16.29 -24.36 3.25
N GLU A 550 15.37 -24.20 2.31
CA GLU A 550 15.75 -24.43 0.94
C GLU A 550 16.91 -23.45 0.74
N VAL A 551 18.07 -23.93 1.14
CA VAL A 551 19.31 -23.57 0.52
C VAL A 551 18.94 -23.72 -0.95
N GLU A 552 18.88 -22.62 -1.73
CA GLU A 552 19.13 -22.69 -3.16
C GLU A 552 20.17 -23.80 -3.27
N ALA A 553 19.76 -24.90 -3.84
CA ALA A 553 20.67 -26.02 -3.99
C ALA A 553 21.79 -25.42 -4.82
N LEU A 554 22.87 -25.05 -4.11
CA LEU A 554 24.12 -24.75 -4.77
C LEU A 554 24.35 -25.99 -5.62
N GLU A 555 24.32 -25.85 -6.95
CA GLU A 555 24.68 -26.92 -7.89
C GLU A 555 26.16 -27.40 -7.71
N THR A 556 26.72 -27.10 -6.54
CA THR A 556 28.04 -27.59 -6.13
C THR A 556 27.88 -28.95 -5.48
N PRO A 557 28.52 -29.96 -6.00
CA PRO A 557 28.51 -31.32 -5.41
C PRO A 557 28.85 -31.22 -3.92
N GLN A 558 28.12 -31.96 -3.09
CA GLN A 558 28.45 -32.08 -1.67
C GLN A 558 29.86 -32.68 -1.55
N ILE A 559 30.70 -32.10 -0.71
CA ILE A 559 32.03 -32.57 -0.41
C ILE A 559 32.09 -33.20 0.99
N GLY A 560 32.91 -34.21 1.19
CA GLY A 560 33.17 -34.76 2.52
C GLY A 560 34.09 -33.86 3.34
N ILE A 561 34.11 -34.05 4.65
CA ILE A 561 34.99 -33.29 5.56
C ILE A 561 36.46 -33.43 5.15
N GLU A 562 36.84 -34.56 4.56
CA GLU A 562 38.18 -34.84 4.05
C GLU A 562 38.58 -33.94 2.87
N ASP A 563 37.62 -33.44 2.11
CA ASP A 563 37.86 -32.47 1.04
C ASP A 563 38.00 -31.06 1.59
N PHE A 564 37.22 -30.70 2.62
CA PHE A 564 37.36 -29.43 3.32
C PHE A 564 38.69 -29.34 4.08
N ASP A 565 39.17 -30.44 4.69
CA ASP A 565 40.46 -30.49 5.40
C ASP A 565 41.68 -30.24 4.49
N LYS A 566 41.52 -30.36 3.17
CA LYS A 566 42.53 -29.98 2.19
C LYS A 566 42.71 -28.47 2.04
N ILE A 567 41.78 -27.66 2.54
CA ILE A 567 41.80 -26.20 2.48
C ILE A 567 42.43 -25.68 3.78
N ASP A 568 43.51 -24.91 3.69
CA ASP A 568 44.13 -24.30 4.87
C ASP A 568 43.70 -22.84 4.99
N LEU A 569 42.74 -22.59 5.88
CA LEU A 569 42.22 -21.26 6.22
C LEU A 569 42.98 -20.67 7.41
N ARG A 570 43.52 -19.45 7.24
CA ARG A 570 44.29 -18.74 8.26
C ARG A 570 43.82 -17.33 8.48
N VAL A 571 43.92 -16.85 9.73
CA VAL A 571 43.79 -15.46 10.08
C VAL A 571 44.99 -14.67 9.66
N ALA A 572 44.84 -13.60 8.91
CA ALA A 572 45.89 -12.71 8.49
C ALA A 572 45.57 -11.25 8.83
N GLU A 573 46.58 -10.50 9.26
CA GLU A 573 46.43 -9.06 9.45
C GLU A 573 46.86 -8.32 8.17
N VAL A 574 46.08 -7.40 7.72
CA VAL A 574 46.38 -6.56 6.55
C VAL A 574 47.36 -5.46 6.95
N LYS A 575 48.60 -5.57 6.47
CA LYS A 575 49.65 -4.59 6.78
C LYS A 575 49.74 -3.47 5.75
N GLN A 576 49.46 -3.75 4.48
CA GLN A 576 49.48 -2.78 3.39
C GLN A 576 48.55 -3.23 2.29
N VAL A 577 47.91 -2.24 1.64
CA VAL A 577 47.07 -2.42 0.46
C VAL A 577 47.37 -1.36 -0.56
N ASP A 578 47.58 -1.77 -1.80
CA ASP A 578 47.87 -0.86 -2.92
C ASP A 578 46.95 -1.13 -4.11
N LYS A 579 46.58 -0.09 -4.87
CA LYS A 579 45.86 -0.24 -6.14
C LYS A 579 46.82 -0.79 -7.22
N VAL A 580 46.35 -1.75 -7.99
CA VAL A 580 47.17 -2.36 -9.05
C VAL A 580 47.10 -1.48 -10.32
N LYS A 581 48.27 -1.03 -10.82
CA LYS A 581 48.33 -0.21 -12.04
C LYS A 581 47.70 -0.93 -13.23
N LYS A 582 46.82 -0.27 -13.96
CA LYS A 582 46.10 -0.81 -15.12
C LYS A 582 45.15 -1.99 -14.82
N ALA A 583 44.65 -2.06 -13.59
CA ALA A 583 43.67 -3.07 -13.18
C ALA A 583 42.71 -2.49 -12.13
N ASP A 584 41.71 -1.76 -12.59
CA ASP A 584 40.80 -0.95 -11.74
C ASP A 584 40.01 -1.77 -10.72
N LYS A 585 39.88 -3.07 -10.95
CA LYS A 585 39.17 -4.01 -10.04
C LYS A 585 40.06 -4.69 -8.99
N LEU A 586 41.39 -4.53 -9.07
CA LEU A 586 42.33 -5.29 -8.23
C LEU A 586 42.97 -4.43 -7.14
N LEU A 587 43.01 -4.95 -5.92
CA LEU A 587 43.85 -4.52 -4.81
C LEU A 587 44.96 -5.54 -4.56
N CYS A 588 46.15 -5.06 -4.25
CA CYS A 588 47.33 -5.87 -3.87
C CYS A 588 47.55 -5.73 -2.36
N PHE A 589 47.45 -6.82 -1.64
CA PHE A 589 47.55 -6.90 -0.19
C PHE A 589 48.91 -7.44 0.21
N GLN A 590 49.49 -6.89 1.28
CA GLN A 590 50.58 -7.49 2.05
C GLN A 590 50.02 -7.95 3.41
N LEU A 591 49.95 -9.26 3.58
CA LEU A 591 49.29 -9.90 4.71
C LEU A 591 50.30 -10.54 5.65
N ASP A 592 50.11 -10.31 6.97
CA ASP A 592 50.89 -10.97 8.01
C ASP A 592 50.11 -12.18 8.54
N LEU A 593 50.61 -13.38 8.21
CA LEU A 593 50.12 -14.67 8.69
C LEU A 593 50.93 -15.23 9.86
N GLY A 594 51.83 -14.45 10.47
CA GLY A 594 52.72 -14.93 11.54
C GLY A 594 53.88 -15.80 11.03
N GLU A 595 54.15 -15.78 9.72
CA GLU A 595 55.21 -16.60 9.08
C GLU A 595 56.59 -15.93 9.07
N GLY A 596 56.74 -14.76 9.70
CA GLY A 596 57.97 -13.97 9.69
C GLY A 596 58.24 -13.20 8.38
N LYS A 597 57.37 -13.33 7.39
CA LYS A 597 57.33 -12.56 6.13
C LYS A 597 55.94 -12.18 5.77
N LEU A 598 55.76 -11.10 5.02
CA LEU A 598 54.47 -10.72 4.46
C LEU A 598 54.15 -11.56 3.24
N ARG A 599 52.90 -11.94 3.11
CA ARG A 599 52.36 -12.71 1.99
C ARG A 599 51.58 -11.78 1.06
N GLN A 600 51.91 -11.79 -0.22
CA GLN A 600 51.24 -10.99 -1.22
C GLN A 600 49.98 -11.71 -1.74
N VAL A 601 48.84 -11.05 -1.67
CA VAL A 601 47.58 -11.58 -2.21
C VAL A 601 46.88 -10.48 -3.02
N LEU A 602 46.34 -10.85 -4.18
CA LEU A 602 45.53 -9.98 -5.01
C LEU A 602 44.06 -10.35 -4.88
N SER A 603 43.19 -9.33 -4.75
CA SER A 603 41.73 -9.52 -4.64
C SER A 603 40.98 -8.54 -5.53
N GLY A 604 39.88 -9.01 -6.12
CA GLY A 604 39.04 -8.27 -7.07
C GLY A 604 38.03 -7.30 -6.43
N ILE A 605 38.35 -6.67 -5.30
CA ILE A 605 37.45 -5.92 -4.47
C ILE A 605 37.64 -4.39 -4.52
N ALA A 606 38.42 -3.90 -5.47
CA ALA A 606 38.74 -2.47 -5.57
C ALA A 606 37.53 -1.57 -5.92
N GLU A 607 36.45 -2.14 -6.40
CA GLU A 607 35.18 -1.40 -6.66
C GLU A 607 34.39 -1.17 -5.35
N PHE A 608 34.68 -1.96 -4.30
CA PHE A 608 33.92 -1.96 -3.04
C PHE A 608 34.68 -1.34 -1.86
N TYR A 609 36.03 -1.30 -1.94
CA TYR A 609 36.88 -0.83 -0.84
C TYR A 609 37.99 0.12 -1.30
N GLN A 610 38.22 1.17 -0.52
CA GLN A 610 39.47 1.93 -0.63
C GLN A 610 40.56 1.25 0.22
N PRO A 611 41.86 1.30 -0.21
CA PRO A 611 42.96 0.67 0.48
C PRO A 611 43.04 0.94 2.00
N GLU A 612 42.75 2.18 2.37
CA GLU A 612 42.84 2.68 3.74
C GLU A 612 41.82 2.03 4.70
N GLU A 613 40.69 1.58 4.17
CA GLU A 613 39.61 0.94 4.93
C GLU A 613 39.94 -0.47 5.40
N LEU A 614 40.95 -1.08 4.78
CA LEU A 614 41.32 -2.47 4.99
C LEU A 614 42.57 -2.64 5.83
N ILE A 615 43.44 -1.63 5.93
CA ILE A 615 44.67 -1.68 6.68
C ILE A 615 44.38 -1.87 8.18
N GLY A 616 45.08 -2.82 8.82
CA GLY A 616 44.90 -3.17 10.23
C GLY A 616 43.79 -4.16 10.53
N LYS A 617 42.93 -4.46 9.54
CA LYS A 617 41.89 -5.50 9.72
C LYS A 617 42.46 -6.88 9.70
N LYS A 618 41.77 -7.78 10.42
CA LYS A 618 42.10 -9.23 10.37
C LYS A 618 41.11 -9.92 9.43
N VAL A 619 41.63 -10.57 8.40
CA VAL A 619 40.88 -11.25 7.35
C VAL A 619 41.15 -12.74 7.36
N ILE A 620 40.27 -13.53 6.76
CA ILE A 620 40.45 -14.96 6.56
C ILE A 620 41.05 -15.20 5.16
N VAL A 621 42.11 -15.98 5.10
CA VAL A 621 42.86 -16.26 3.87
C VAL A 621 42.94 -17.75 3.62
N VAL A 622 42.69 -18.21 2.38
CA VAL A 622 43.05 -19.52 1.91
C VAL A 622 44.55 -19.50 1.61
N SER A 623 45.34 -20.15 2.47
CA SER A 623 46.80 -20.00 2.51
C SER A 623 47.53 -21.01 1.65
N ASN A 624 46.92 -22.12 1.28
CA ASN A 624 47.55 -23.22 0.54
C ASN A 624 47.18 -23.32 -0.93
N LEU A 625 46.66 -22.23 -1.52
CA LEU A 625 46.45 -22.15 -2.96
C LEU A 625 47.80 -22.05 -3.71
N LYS A 626 47.87 -22.69 -4.88
CA LYS A 626 49.04 -22.53 -5.76
C LYS A 626 49.16 -21.06 -6.17
N PRO A 627 50.37 -20.46 -6.07
CA PRO A 627 50.58 -19.09 -6.47
C PRO A 627 50.21 -18.85 -7.94
N VAL A 628 49.50 -17.75 -8.18
CA VAL A 628 49.01 -17.37 -9.52
C VAL A 628 49.50 -15.96 -9.86
N LYS A 629 49.92 -15.74 -11.11
CA LYS A 629 50.35 -14.42 -11.60
C LYS A 629 49.17 -13.67 -12.19
N LEU A 630 48.77 -12.59 -11.53
CA LEU A 630 47.68 -11.71 -11.96
C LEU A 630 48.24 -10.32 -12.30
N ARG A 631 48.04 -9.88 -13.55
CA ARG A 631 48.55 -8.57 -14.04
C ARG A 631 50.03 -8.29 -13.72
N GLY A 632 50.86 -9.33 -13.72
CA GLY A 632 52.31 -9.21 -13.49
C GLY A 632 52.73 -9.38 -12.03
N LEU A 633 51.82 -9.38 -11.06
CA LEU A 633 52.05 -9.60 -9.63
C LEU A 633 51.69 -11.04 -9.23
N MET A 634 52.40 -11.62 -8.25
CA MET A 634 52.07 -12.95 -7.74
C MET A 634 51.05 -12.84 -6.63
N SER A 635 49.96 -13.64 -6.71
CA SER A 635 49.02 -13.85 -5.59
C SER A 635 49.31 -15.21 -4.96
N GLU A 636 49.62 -15.22 -3.66
CA GLU A 636 50.01 -16.43 -2.91
C GLU A 636 48.90 -16.90 -1.96
N GLY A 637 47.65 -16.62 -2.30
CA GLY A 637 46.46 -16.99 -1.53
C GLY A 637 45.23 -16.26 -2.02
N MET A 638 44.12 -16.41 -1.30
CA MET A 638 42.83 -15.75 -1.58
C MET A 638 42.19 -15.25 -0.29
N ILE A 639 41.82 -13.97 -0.24
CA ILE A 639 41.03 -13.42 0.85
C ILE A 639 39.57 -13.83 0.66
N LEU A 640 38.92 -14.33 1.72
CA LEU A 640 37.51 -14.68 1.68
C LEU A 640 36.66 -13.43 1.75
N SER A 641 35.69 -13.34 0.85
CA SER A 641 34.64 -12.33 0.84
C SER A 641 33.31 -12.99 0.53
N GLY A 642 32.22 -12.44 1.09
CA GLY A 642 30.87 -12.81 0.76
C GLY A 642 30.30 -11.74 -0.18
N GLU A 643 29.60 -12.17 -1.23
CA GLU A 643 28.91 -11.29 -2.16
C GLU A 643 27.48 -11.79 -2.37
N LYS A 644 26.52 -10.87 -2.27
CA LYS A 644 25.14 -11.12 -2.64
C LYS A 644 24.49 -9.79 -3.03
N ASP A 645 23.71 -9.79 -4.09
CA ASP A 645 22.92 -8.63 -4.57
C ASP A 645 23.77 -7.36 -4.81
N GLY A 646 25.00 -7.54 -5.38
CA GLY A 646 25.92 -6.44 -5.66
C GLY A 646 26.57 -5.80 -4.42
N LYS A 647 26.41 -6.38 -3.24
CA LYS A 647 27.08 -6.00 -2.00
C LYS A 647 28.15 -7.02 -1.67
N LEU A 648 29.40 -6.58 -1.59
CA LEU A 648 30.53 -7.42 -1.23
C LEU A 648 31.07 -6.99 0.13
N SER A 649 31.36 -7.98 1.01
CA SER A 649 32.03 -7.75 2.28
C SER A 649 33.18 -8.77 2.47
N VAL A 650 34.32 -8.28 2.91
CA VAL A 650 35.43 -9.12 3.33
C VAL A 650 35.07 -9.82 4.63
N ILE A 651 35.40 -11.13 4.76
CA ILE A 651 35.16 -11.87 5.99
C ILE A 651 36.25 -11.52 7.00
N GLU A 652 35.85 -10.80 8.06
CA GLU A 652 36.77 -10.36 9.12
C GLU A 652 36.84 -11.38 10.26
N ALA A 653 38.02 -11.57 10.79
CA ALA A 653 38.24 -12.37 11.99
C ALA A 653 38.33 -11.46 13.23
N SER A 654 38.00 -12.00 14.42
CA SER A 654 38.16 -11.28 15.68
C SER A 654 39.60 -10.79 15.88
N SER A 655 39.77 -9.55 16.30
CA SER A 655 41.08 -8.97 16.65
C SER A 655 41.80 -9.70 17.76
N ALA A 656 41.10 -10.50 18.57
CA ALA A 656 41.65 -11.32 19.63
C ALA A 656 42.44 -12.57 19.13
N LEU A 657 42.18 -12.99 17.86
CA LEU A 657 42.87 -14.14 17.28
C LEU A 657 44.30 -13.75 16.83
N PRO A 658 45.36 -14.58 17.12
CA PRO A 658 46.70 -14.30 16.62
C PRO A 658 46.77 -14.48 15.10
N ASN A 659 47.70 -13.77 14.44
CA ASN A 659 48.01 -13.97 13.03
C ASN A 659 48.47 -15.41 12.81
N GLY A 660 48.03 -16.07 11.74
CA GLY A 660 48.28 -17.47 11.45
C GLY A 660 47.34 -18.46 12.17
N ALA A 661 46.42 -18.01 13.00
CA ALA A 661 45.45 -18.89 13.65
C ALA A 661 44.66 -19.67 12.59
N LYS A 662 44.54 -21.00 12.77
CA LYS A 662 43.81 -21.88 11.86
C LYS A 662 42.29 -21.68 12.06
N VAL A 663 41.58 -21.48 10.97
CA VAL A 663 40.12 -21.47 10.91
C VAL A 663 39.66 -22.89 10.52
N LYS A 664 38.68 -23.40 11.28
CA LYS A 664 38.19 -24.77 11.12
C LYS A 664 36.69 -24.75 10.90
#